data_6e9e076e1f1a8070c907cbf3add09bec
#
_entry.id   6e9e076e1f1a8070c907cbf3add09bec
#
_cell.length_a   1.000
_cell.length_b   1.000
_cell.length_c   1.000
_cell.angle_alpha   90.00
_cell.angle_beta   90.00
_cell.angle_gamma   90.00
#
_symmetry.space_group_name_H-M   'P 1'
#
loop_
_entity.id
_entity.type
_entity.pdbx_description
1 polymer ?
#
loop_
_entity_poly.entity_id
_entity_poly.type
_entity_poly.pdbx_seq_one_letter_code
_entity_poly.pdbx_strand_id
1 'polypeptide(L)'
;MRQILLLTAMMVYALASHAQGDRFVCDESCDPGNGGVAKFNVVSPVGFSTVEPIEMAPRLTTLDGKTIAIVGEDFMYNITHPELGRLIKEHYPSAKVIMYDELPIAGPYPAPGITRQSTELFRQRLIDLKVDAVIAGNGGCGICTPKETGSCIVAEKLGIPSVIVTAPGFDEEARYTARNNGVPVLRVAVYPGAFASHTEGQLIQNTREVTWPQIVTALTTPITQDEYAAAETTQGITDDVFHGTLDEIHAHFYAMGWSDGAPFFPPTYDKVLAYLDYTDHAWNETIAVLPGANRATTTWHVAVNACMAGCKPEYMPILIAMTKAMGGGNFRRTLQSTHAWVPYSWLNGPVARQLGISSGQGEINAEANTSLSRFLALALMNLAGYYVGQNRMGTFGYLQPWCLVEDEEACRRVGWQTWNEQQGLDINDNTVTLSSALMWGNNMAPSTIDPERVMQLMAWDISERCQFALGSGKQFTNRVILMTEPVANILKDGYPSVGQLEDALIDASRRSAYERAFANYYANAGGRKDGGEHTFNQYLSHIISSEGGEDTPTPVFYDTDAATMTTIPTMEKGATAFLITGDASRNKVQTMPGGGFSTVSIDLPEDWDSLMNAKGYLPLSDYLLEPSETTDISSAYDSQPAYRNRPDTGIYNVGGQRIGRRPSRGIYIQRGEKKFTR
;
A
#
# COMPACT_ATOMS: atom_id res chain seq x y z
N MET A 1 -33.93 -45.67 -28.47
CA MET A 1 -33.78 -44.59 -29.49
C MET A 1 -33.91 -43.19 -28.95
N ARG A 2 -34.90 -42.85 -28.08
CA ARG A 2 -35.02 -41.50 -27.53
C ARG A 2 -33.86 -41.07 -26.62
N GLN A 3 -33.25 -41.98 -25.86
CA GLN A 3 -32.09 -41.66 -24.99
C GLN A 3 -30.77 -41.46 -25.76
N ILE A 4 -30.62 -42.14 -26.90
CA ILE A 4 -29.43 -41.97 -27.77
C ILE A 4 -29.50 -40.63 -28.54
N LEU A 5 -30.70 -40.19 -28.92
CA LEU A 5 -30.92 -38.89 -29.55
C LEU A 5 -30.74 -37.71 -28.58
N LEU A 6 -31.05 -37.88 -27.28
CA LEU A 6 -30.75 -36.85 -26.26
C LEU A 6 -29.24 -36.73 -25.96
N LEU A 7 -28.52 -37.84 -25.90
CA LEU A 7 -27.07 -37.85 -25.69
C LEU A 7 -26.30 -37.27 -26.90
N THR A 8 -26.78 -37.57 -28.13
CA THR A 8 -26.20 -36.94 -29.33
C THR A 8 -26.55 -35.46 -29.45
N ALA A 9 -27.74 -35.02 -29.06
CA ALA A 9 -28.11 -33.61 -29.01
C ALA A 9 -27.34 -32.85 -27.94
N MET A 10 -27.10 -33.42 -26.74
CA MET A 10 -26.27 -32.82 -25.70
C MET A 10 -24.79 -32.79 -26.12
N MET A 11 -24.26 -33.81 -26.81
CA MET A 11 -22.89 -33.74 -27.32
C MET A 11 -22.73 -32.71 -28.44
N VAL A 12 -23.71 -32.55 -29.32
CA VAL A 12 -23.69 -31.53 -30.36
C VAL A 12 -23.86 -30.13 -29.77
N TYR A 13 -24.66 -29.97 -28.71
CA TYR A 13 -24.82 -28.71 -28.00
C TYR A 13 -23.53 -28.36 -27.19
N ALA A 14 -22.90 -29.35 -26.55
CA ALA A 14 -21.63 -29.17 -25.87
C ALA A 14 -20.49 -28.84 -26.84
N LEU A 15 -20.49 -29.40 -28.04
CA LEU A 15 -19.53 -29.07 -29.09
C LEU A 15 -19.83 -27.72 -29.78
N ALA A 16 -21.10 -27.31 -29.85
CA ALA A 16 -21.48 -26.02 -30.41
C ALA A 16 -21.25 -24.84 -29.42
N SER A 17 -21.39 -25.08 -28.10
CA SER A 17 -21.08 -24.06 -27.08
C SER A 17 -19.57 -23.87 -26.86
N HIS A 18 -18.73 -24.81 -27.25
CA HIS A 18 -17.28 -24.65 -27.29
C HIS A 18 -16.75 -24.00 -28.58
N ALA A 19 -17.60 -23.79 -29.58
CA ALA A 19 -17.22 -23.22 -30.89
C ALA A 19 -17.43 -21.69 -30.99
N GLN A 20 -17.89 -21.02 -29.91
CA GLN A 20 -18.15 -19.58 -29.93
C GLN A 20 -17.17 -18.73 -29.12
N GLY A 21 -16.06 -19.30 -28.69
CA GLY A 21 -15.19 -18.58 -27.76
C GLY A 21 -13.70 -18.73 -27.95
N ASP A 22 -13.14 -19.01 -29.09
CA ASP A 22 -11.70 -18.86 -29.31
C ASP A 22 -11.42 -18.70 -30.80
N ARG A 23 -11.50 -17.47 -31.27
CA ARG A 23 -10.78 -17.15 -32.50
C ARG A 23 -9.29 -17.08 -32.15
N PHE A 24 -8.66 -18.26 -32.15
CA PHE A 24 -7.22 -18.28 -32.30
C PHE A 24 -6.93 -17.64 -33.66
N VAL A 25 -6.28 -16.50 -33.64
CA VAL A 25 -5.66 -15.98 -34.87
C VAL A 25 -4.44 -16.86 -35.09
N CYS A 26 -4.64 -18.04 -35.69
CA CYS A 26 -3.55 -18.80 -36.27
C CYS A 26 -3.09 -18.07 -37.51
N ASP A 27 -1.82 -17.74 -37.55
CA ASP A 27 -1.20 -17.45 -38.83
C ASP A 27 -1.09 -18.75 -39.70
N GLU A 28 -0.64 -18.63 -40.93
CA GLU A 28 -0.52 -19.79 -41.86
C GLU A 28 0.38 -20.92 -41.31
N SER A 29 1.08 -20.73 -40.15
CA SER A 29 1.91 -21.73 -39.46
C SER A 29 1.14 -22.61 -38.48
N CYS A 30 -0.10 -22.25 -38.14
CA CYS A 30 -0.99 -22.99 -37.24
C CYS A 30 -1.83 -24.05 -37.96
N ASP A 31 -1.29 -24.76 -38.96
CA ASP A 31 -1.96 -25.93 -39.52
C ASP A 31 -1.95 -27.08 -38.51
N PRO A 32 -3.12 -27.48 -37.97
CA PRO A 32 -3.19 -28.64 -37.08
C PRO A 32 -2.70 -29.94 -37.68
N GLY A 33 -2.52 -29.99 -39.03
CA GLY A 33 -1.95 -31.11 -39.75
C GLY A 33 -0.43 -31.20 -39.77
N ASN A 34 0.28 -30.07 -39.45
CA ASN A 34 1.75 -29.98 -39.52
C ASN A 34 2.45 -29.86 -38.17
N GLY A 35 1.74 -29.98 -37.05
CA GLY A 35 2.34 -29.88 -35.70
C GLY A 35 2.82 -28.47 -35.34
N GLY A 36 2.26 -27.41 -35.93
CA GLY A 36 2.54 -26.02 -35.61
C GLY A 36 2.09 -25.68 -34.18
N VAL A 37 2.88 -24.90 -33.43
CA VAL A 37 2.55 -24.41 -32.11
C VAL A 37 1.73 -23.13 -32.26
N ALA A 38 0.58 -23.07 -31.56
CA ALA A 38 -0.28 -21.89 -31.58
C ALA A 38 0.45 -20.63 -31.10
N LYS A 39 0.25 -19.53 -31.82
CA LYS A 39 0.75 -18.21 -31.48
C LYS A 39 -0.40 -17.25 -31.21
N PHE A 40 -0.15 -16.22 -30.40
CA PHE A 40 -1.15 -15.28 -29.93
C PHE A 40 -0.62 -13.86 -30.01
N ASN A 41 -1.47 -12.93 -30.42
CA ASN A 41 -1.26 -11.51 -30.20
C ASN A 41 -1.73 -11.15 -28.80
N VAL A 42 -0.91 -10.45 -28.05
CA VAL A 42 -1.22 -10.06 -26.67
C VAL A 42 -1.07 -8.56 -26.47
N VAL A 43 -1.91 -8.02 -25.57
CA VAL A 43 -1.97 -6.59 -25.26
C VAL A 43 -1.25 -6.27 -23.94
N SER A 44 -0.92 -4.99 -23.74
CA SER A 44 -0.20 -4.54 -22.55
C SER A 44 -1.06 -4.59 -21.27
N PRO A 45 -0.54 -5.16 -20.15
CA PRO A 45 -1.22 -5.13 -18.88
C PRO A 45 -1.00 -3.83 -18.08
N VAL A 46 -0.14 -2.92 -18.56
CA VAL A 46 0.41 -1.81 -17.79
C VAL A 46 -0.39 -0.54 -17.99
N GLY A 47 -0.84 0.09 -16.90
CA GLY A 47 -1.44 1.42 -16.93
C GLY A 47 -0.46 2.48 -17.44
N PHE A 48 -0.95 3.60 -17.93
CA PHE A 48 -0.14 4.66 -18.51
C PHE A 48 0.21 5.76 -17.50
N SER A 49 1.39 6.38 -17.68
CA SER A 49 1.83 7.50 -16.82
C SER A 49 0.90 8.71 -17.01
N THR A 50 0.51 9.34 -15.91
CA THR A 50 -0.21 10.62 -15.92
C THR A 50 0.71 11.83 -15.75
N VAL A 51 2.01 11.59 -15.63
CA VAL A 51 3.00 12.61 -15.31
C VAL A 51 3.86 12.88 -16.53
N GLU A 52 3.86 14.11 -17.00
CA GLU A 52 4.74 14.54 -18.09
C GLU A 52 6.16 14.78 -17.56
N PRO A 53 7.18 14.29 -18.30
CA PRO A 53 8.57 14.53 -17.93
C PRO A 53 8.94 16.01 -18.12
N ILE A 54 9.74 16.54 -17.19
CA ILE A 54 10.33 17.88 -17.29
C ILE A 54 11.65 17.82 -18.07
N GLU A 55 12.08 18.97 -18.60
CA GLU A 55 13.46 19.19 -18.95
C GLU A 55 14.30 19.29 -17.66
N MET A 56 15.40 18.53 -17.57
CA MET A 56 16.24 18.49 -16.38
C MET A 56 16.99 19.83 -16.20
N ALA A 57 17.17 20.22 -14.94
CA ALA A 57 17.95 21.39 -14.60
C ALA A 57 19.37 21.30 -15.20
N PRO A 58 19.93 22.39 -15.75
CA PRO A 58 21.30 22.40 -16.25
C PRO A 58 22.29 22.16 -15.12
N ARG A 59 23.27 21.29 -15.33
CA ARG A 59 24.31 21.03 -14.33
C ARG A 59 25.26 22.20 -14.18
N LEU A 60 25.82 22.37 -13.00
CA LEU A 60 26.72 23.45 -12.72
C LEU A 60 28.09 23.23 -13.37
N THR A 61 28.83 24.30 -13.72
CA THR A 61 30.22 24.19 -14.18
C THR A 61 31.19 24.04 -13.03
N THR A 62 30.80 24.51 -11.83
CA THR A 62 31.57 24.44 -10.59
C THR A 62 30.64 24.67 -9.42
N LEU A 63 31.01 24.20 -8.24
CA LEU A 63 30.33 24.53 -6.98
C LEU A 63 30.85 25.80 -6.34
N ASP A 64 31.99 26.36 -6.86
CA ASP A 64 32.58 27.55 -6.30
C ASP A 64 31.67 28.78 -6.49
N GLY A 65 31.50 29.58 -5.45
CA GLY A 65 30.60 30.73 -5.42
C GLY A 65 29.10 30.39 -5.42
N LYS A 66 28.72 29.10 -5.32
CA LYS A 66 27.33 28.62 -5.37
C LYS A 66 26.72 28.49 -3.98
N THR A 67 25.42 28.59 -3.90
CA THR A 67 24.65 28.30 -2.69
C THR A 67 24.15 26.85 -2.78
N ILE A 68 24.69 25.97 -1.93
CA ILE A 68 24.39 24.53 -1.92
C ILE A 68 23.54 24.22 -0.69
N ALA A 69 22.39 23.64 -0.90
CA ALA A 69 21.52 23.14 0.18
C ALA A 69 21.77 21.65 0.42
N ILE A 70 22.00 21.27 1.69
CA ILE A 70 22.07 19.88 2.14
C ILE A 70 20.81 19.61 2.95
N VAL A 71 19.99 18.63 2.52
CA VAL A 71 18.65 18.40 3.06
C VAL A 71 18.41 16.94 3.40
N GLY A 72 17.48 16.67 4.32
CA GLY A 72 17.11 15.35 4.79
C GLY A 72 17.55 15.08 6.21
N GLU A 73 16.79 14.20 6.88
CA GLU A 73 16.99 13.90 8.31
C GLU A 73 16.86 12.39 8.58
N ASP A 74 17.27 11.54 7.61
CA ASP A 74 17.24 10.10 7.78
C ASP A 74 18.68 9.50 7.86
N PHE A 75 18.84 8.38 8.51
CA PHE A 75 20.03 7.52 8.54
C PHE A 75 21.40 8.23 8.72
N MET A 76 21.76 8.55 9.94
CA MET A 76 23.06 9.12 10.28
C MET A 76 23.38 10.44 9.55
N TYR A 77 22.34 11.18 9.14
CA TYR A 77 22.45 12.51 8.54
C TYR A 77 23.24 13.47 9.43
N ASN A 78 23.08 13.39 10.74
CA ASN A 78 23.76 14.18 11.75
C ASN A 78 25.30 14.00 11.75
N ILE A 79 25.82 12.99 11.06
CA ILE A 79 27.26 12.75 10.85
C ILE A 79 27.63 13.07 9.39
N THR A 80 26.91 12.52 8.44
CA THR A 80 27.26 12.65 7.01
C THR A 80 27.04 14.05 6.47
N HIS A 81 25.97 14.76 6.87
CA HIS A 81 25.66 16.08 6.35
C HIS A 81 26.62 17.17 6.83
N PRO A 82 27.02 17.27 8.13
CA PRO A 82 28.10 18.16 8.55
C PRO A 82 29.41 17.88 7.82
N GLU A 83 29.75 16.61 7.55
CA GLU A 83 30.95 16.27 6.78
C GLU A 83 30.86 16.75 5.33
N LEU A 84 29.69 16.59 4.67
CA LEU A 84 29.46 17.16 3.33
C LEU A 84 29.63 18.70 3.34
N GLY A 85 29.05 19.37 4.34
CA GLY A 85 29.19 20.81 4.50
C GLY A 85 30.68 21.25 4.67
N ARG A 86 31.47 20.47 5.42
CA ARG A 86 32.88 20.67 5.59
C ARG A 86 33.68 20.47 4.28
N LEU A 87 33.37 19.41 3.53
CA LEU A 87 34.00 19.09 2.23
C LEU A 87 33.71 20.17 1.19
N ILE A 88 32.47 20.69 1.13
CA ILE A 88 32.12 21.82 0.27
C ILE A 88 33.03 23.03 0.59
N LYS A 89 33.18 23.38 1.87
CA LYS A 89 34.00 24.51 2.28
C LYS A 89 35.49 24.28 2.05
N GLU A 90 35.97 23.05 2.17
CA GLU A 90 37.38 22.70 1.93
C GLU A 90 37.73 22.80 0.46
N HIS A 91 36.89 22.29 -0.44
CA HIS A 91 37.15 22.25 -1.88
C HIS A 91 36.68 23.51 -2.64
N TYR A 92 35.65 24.18 -2.11
CA TYR A 92 35.01 25.37 -2.71
C TYR A 92 34.79 26.45 -1.64
N PRO A 93 35.85 27.16 -1.22
CA PRO A 93 35.78 28.08 -0.06
C PRO A 93 34.78 29.22 -0.22
N SER A 94 34.48 29.65 -1.45
CA SER A 94 33.50 30.71 -1.70
C SER A 94 32.04 30.22 -1.80
N ALA A 95 31.81 28.90 -1.78
CA ALA A 95 30.45 28.35 -1.77
C ALA A 95 29.73 28.66 -0.45
N LYS A 96 28.44 28.96 -0.53
CA LYS A 96 27.56 29.07 0.64
C LYS A 96 26.88 27.74 0.88
N VAL A 97 26.86 27.24 2.10
CA VAL A 97 26.17 26.00 2.50
C VAL A 97 24.96 26.37 3.34
N ILE A 98 23.82 25.85 2.99
CA ILE A 98 22.55 25.85 3.76
C ILE A 98 22.35 24.45 4.29
N MET A 99 22.25 24.31 5.61
CA MET A 99 22.11 23.02 6.25
C MET A 99 20.62 22.62 6.41
N TYR A 100 20.39 21.34 6.63
CA TYR A 100 19.06 20.73 6.74
C TYR A 100 18.15 21.39 7.78
N ASP A 101 18.67 21.88 8.87
CA ASP A 101 17.94 22.57 9.95
C ASP A 101 17.39 23.96 9.54
N GLU A 102 17.87 24.52 8.42
CA GLU A 102 17.36 25.77 7.84
C GLU A 102 16.23 25.54 6.82
N LEU A 103 15.91 24.29 6.49
CA LEU A 103 14.99 23.91 5.41
C LEU A 103 13.94 22.91 5.90
N PRO A 104 12.65 23.09 5.58
CA PRO A 104 11.65 22.08 5.84
C PRO A 104 11.88 20.85 4.94
N ILE A 105 11.42 19.69 5.38
CA ILE A 105 11.48 18.45 4.60
C ILE A 105 10.44 18.50 3.49
N ALA A 106 10.83 18.13 2.27
CA ALA A 106 9.94 17.91 1.13
C ALA A 106 9.84 16.43 0.75
N GLY A 107 8.79 16.06 0.06
CA GLY A 107 8.62 14.70 -0.44
C GLY A 107 7.52 14.59 -1.49
N PRO A 108 7.47 13.48 -2.26
CA PRO A 108 6.30 13.18 -3.09
C PRO A 108 5.08 13.01 -2.20
N TYR A 109 4.02 13.73 -2.51
CA TYR A 109 2.76 13.66 -1.78
C TYR A 109 1.92 12.43 -2.20
N PRO A 110 1.23 11.76 -1.26
CA PRO A 110 1.30 11.88 0.20
C PRO A 110 2.41 10.99 0.79
N ALA A 111 3.15 11.50 1.75
CA ALA A 111 4.08 10.72 2.56
C ALA A 111 3.89 11.05 4.05
N PRO A 112 4.15 10.14 4.99
CA PRO A 112 4.03 10.42 6.41
C PRO A 112 4.90 11.63 6.82
N GLY A 113 4.30 12.59 7.52
CA GLY A 113 4.97 13.82 7.94
C GLY A 113 5.19 14.87 6.83
N ILE A 114 4.91 14.52 5.56
CA ILE A 114 5.05 15.41 4.42
C ILE A 114 3.66 15.80 3.92
N THR A 115 3.38 17.09 3.86
CA THR A 115 2.13 17.65 3.36
C THR A 115 2.38 18.49 2.12
N ARG A 116 1.32 18.83 1.38
CA ARG A 116 1.44 19.84 0.29
C ARG A 116 1.98 21.15 0.81
N GLN A 117 1.61 21.54 2.03
CA GLN A 117 2.06 22.78 2.64
C GLN A 117 3.56 22.74 2.95
N SER A 118 4.09 21.65 3.53
CA SER A 118 5.53 21.51 3.80
C SER A 118 6.35 21.48 2.52
N THR A 119 5.85 20.81 1.47
CA THR A 119 6.50 20.79 0.15
C THR A 119 6.53 22.18 -0.48
N GLU A 120 5.45 22.96 -0.37
CA GLU A 120 5.43 24.33 -0.88
C GLU A 120 6.32 25.29 -0.08
N LEU A 121 6.39 25.12 1.25
CA LEU A 121 7.33 25.84 2.10
C LEU A 121 8.78 25.54 1.72
N PHE A 122 9.12 24.30 1.48
CA PHE A 122 10.45 23.90 1.01
C PHE A 122 10.77 24.55 -0.34
N ARG A 123 9.84 24.46 -1.29
CA ARG A 123 9.96 25.11 -2.61
C ARG A 123 10.24 26.61 -2.47
N GLN A 124 9.42 27.32 -1.69
CA GLN A 124 9.60 28.76 -1.47
C GLN A 124 10.93 29.09 -0.80
N ARG A 125 11.36 28.26 0.15
CA ARG A 125 12.62 28.47 0.86
C ARG A 125 13.85 28.33 -0.06
N LEU A 126 13.83 27.36 -1.00
CA LEU A 126 14.88 27.25 -2.03
C LEU A 126 14.98 28.53 -2.87
N ILE A 127 13.85 29.14 -3.24
CA ILE A 127 13.79 30.38 -4.02
C ILE A 127 14.34 31.56 -3.20
N ASP A 128 13.87 31.73 -1.96
CA ASP A 128 14.24 32.86 -1.07
C ASP A 128 15.74 32.86 -0.76
N LEU A 129 16.30 31.67 -0.55
CA LEU A 129 17.72 31.49 -0.26
C LEU A 129 18.60 31.50 -1.52
N LYS A 130 17.99 31.55 -2.72
CA LYS A 130 18.68 31.52 -4.03
C LYS A 130 19.60 30.30 -4.13
N VAL A 131 19.05 29.10 -3.83
CA VAL A 131 19.80 27.86 -3.88
C VAL A 131 20.16 27.51 -5.32
N ASP A 132 21.44 27.18 -5.57
CA ASP A 132 21.99 26.81 -6.88
C ASP A 132 22.04 25.29 -7.07
N ALA A 133 22.09 24.48 -6.00
CA ALA A 133 22.05 23.02 -6.06
C ALA A 133 21.56 22.41 -4.74
N VAL A 134 20.98 21.21 -4.83
CA VAL A 134 20.47 20.45 -3.68
C VAL A 134 21.16 19.09 -3.58
N ILE A 135 21.65 18.77 -2.38
CA ILE A 135 22.12 17.43 -1.98
C ILE A 135 21.13 16.91 -0.96
N ALA A 136 20.40 15.85 -1.30
CA ALA A 136 19.40 15.24 -0.43
C ALA A 136 19.86 13.87 0.08
N GLY A 137 19.33 13.41 1.19
CA GLY A 137 19.60 12.09 1.75
C GLY A 137 19.50 12.07 3.28
N ASN A 138 19.72 10.94 3.92
CA ASN A 138 20.21 9.69 3.32
C ASN A 138 19.02 8.74 3.03
N GLY A 139 18.91 8.26 1.81
CA GLY A 139 17.97 7.22 1.46
C GLY A 139 18.49 5.82 1.86
N GLY A 140 17.84 5.18 2.81
CA GLY A 140 18.25 3.87 3.32
C GLY A 140 17.10 2.96 3.72
N CYS A 141 15.86 3.32 3.39
CA CYS A 141 14.67 2.49 3.56
C CYS A 141 13.62 2.80 2.49
N GLY A 142 12.69 1.89 2.27
CA GLY A 142 11.67 2.02 1.24
C GLY A 142 10.62 3.12 1.46
N ILE A 143 10.62 3.78 2.63
CA ILE A 143 9.77 4.95 2.91
C ILE A 143 10.60 6.21 2.91
N CYS A 144 11.82 6.17 3.47
CA CYS A 144 12.71 7.32 3.58
C CYS A 144 13.23 7.74 2.21
N THR A 145 13.67 6.80 1.37
CA THR A 145 14.21 7.10 0.04
C THR A 145 13.24 7.90 -0.84
N PRO A 146 11.96 7.51 -0.99
CA PRO A 146 11.00 8.34 -1.71
C PRO A 146 10.77 9.71 -1.07
N LYS A 147 10.81 9.80 0.27
CA LYS A 147 10.69 11.06 1.00
C LYS A 147 11.83 12.00 0.65
N GLU A 148 13.07 11.56 0.76
CA GLU A 148 14.25 12.37 0.45
C GLU A 148 14.35 12.69 -1.05
N THR A 149 13.96 11.74 -1.94
CA THR A 149 13.84 11.99 -3.38
C THR A 149 12.90 13.15 -3.71
N GLY A 150 11.87 13.37 -2.88
CA GLY A 150 10.95 14.49 -3.04
C GLY A 150 11.63 15.85 -3.03
N SER A 151 12.67 16.03 -2.23
CA SER A 151 13.46 17.26 -2.21
C SER A 151 14.18 17.49 -3.55
N CYS A 152 14.72 16.43 -4.15
CA CYS A 152 15.32 16.50 -5.49
C CYS A 152 14.25 16.80 -6.56
N ILE A 153 13.08 16.18 -6.50
CA ILE A 153 11.98 16.43 -7.44
C ILE A 153 11.57 17.91 -7.43
N VAL A 154 11.44 18.50 -6.25
CA VAL A 154 11.10 19.93 -6.12
C VAL A 154 12.22 20.80 -6.70
N ALA A 155 13.48 20.49 -6.42
CA ALA A 155 14.63 21.23 -6.92
C ALA A 155 14.71 21.19 -8.45
N GLU A 156 14.66 19.99 -9.06
CA GLU A 156 14.73 19.82 -10.51
C GLU A 156 13.57 20.55 -11.23
N LYS A 157 12.37 20.52 -10.68
CA LYS A 157 11.21 21.27 -11.19
C LYS A 157 11.35 22.80 -11.10
N LEU A 158 12.25 23.29 -10.26
CA LEU A 158 12.64 24.70 -10.18
C LEU A 158 13.82 25.06 -11.08
N GLY A 159 14.38 24.11 -11.82
CA GLY A 159 15.60 24.31 -12.61
C GLY A 159 16.88 24.32 -11.75
N ILE A 160 16.82 23.74 -10.54
CA ILE A 160 17.95 23.62 -9.61
C ILE A 160 18.48 22.19 -9.68
N PRO A 161 19.73 21.94 -10.11
CA PRO A 161 20.29 20.60 -10.18
C PRO A 161 20.39 19.95 -8.81
N SER A 162 20.11 18.66 -8.76
CA SER A 162 20.07 17.92 -7.51
C SER A 162 20.74 16.56 -7.60
N VAL A 163 21.08 16.02 -6.43
CA VAL A 163 21.58 14.65 -6.25
C VAL A 163 21.04 14.09 -4.93
N ILE A 164 20.63 12.83 -4.93
CA ILE A 164 20.28 12.12 -3.70
C ILE A 164 21.40 11.15 -3.31
N VAL A 165 21.68 11.06 -2.00
CA VAL A 165 22.57 10.06 -1.42
C VAL A 165 21.73 8.87 -0.93
N THR A 166 22.05 7.66 -1.37
CA THR A 166 21.32 6.42 -0.97
C THR A 166 22.27 5.32 -0.53
N ALA A 167 21.77 4.40 0.30
CA ALA A 167 22.42 3.11 0.47
C ALA A 167 22.23 2.25 -0.79
N PRO A 168 23.08 1.20 -1.01
CA PRO A 168 22.96 0.29 -2.16
C PRO A 168 21.56 -0.38 -2.19
N GLY A 169 20.99 -0.50 -3.38
CA GLY A 169 19.66 -1.10 -3.60
C GLY A 169 18.49 -0.11 -3.45
N PHE A 170 18.74 1.11 -2.94
CA PHE A 170 17.74 2.18 -2.88
C PHE A 170 17.92 3.24 -3.99
N ASP A 171 18.98 3.13 -4.76
CA ASP A 171 19.25 4.01 -5.90
C ASP A 171 18.22 3.84 -7.02
N GLU A 172 17.80 2.60 -7.33
CA GLU A 172 16.73 2.36 -8.30
C GLU A 172 15.37 2.82 -7.79
N GLU A 173 15.08 2.71 -6.49
CA GLU A 173 13.87 3.27 -5.88
C GLU A 173 13.83 4.79 -6.01
N ALA A 174 14.95 5.47 -5.79
CA ALA A 174 15.05 6.92 -5.96
C ALA A 174 14.79 7.31 -7.42
N ARG A 175 15.44 6.65 -8.39
CA ARG A 175 15.24 6.90 -9.83
C ARG A 175 13.79 6.61 -10.25
N TYR A 176 13.22 5.49 -9.79
CA TYR A 176 11.84 5.12 -10.08
C TYR A 176 10.85 6.14 -9.51
N THR A 177 11.05 6.56 -8.26
CA THR A 177 10.24 7.62 -7.63
C THR A 177 10.32 8.93 -8.41
N ALA A 178 11.51 9.34 -8.82
CA ALA A 178 11.71 10.57 -9.58
C ALA A 178 11.00 10.51 -10.95
N ARG A 179 11.20 9.44 -11.73
CA ARG A 179 10.53 9.26 -13.03
C ARG A 179 9.01 9.34 -12.93
N ASN A 180 8.43 8.65 -11.95
CA ASN A 180 6.98 8.66 -11.73
C ASN A 180 6.44 9.98 -11.18
N ASN A 181 7.31 10.95 -10.93
CA ASN A 181 6.96 12.33 -10.53
C ASN A 181 7.46 13.37 -11.54
N GLY A 182 7.81 12.95 -12.76
CA GLY A 182 8.14 13.83 -13.88
C GLY A 182 9.61 14.24 -13.96
N VAL A 183 10.50 13.64 -13.17
CA VAL A 183 11.96 13.85 -13.26
C VAL A 183 12.59 12.64 -13.94
N PRO A 184 12.85 12.70 -15.26
CA PRO A 184 13.22 11.50 -16.05
C PRO A 184 14.60 10.95 -15.69
N VAL A 185 15.54 11.81 -15.33
CA VAL A 185 16.93 11.45 -15.05
C VAL A 185 17.40 12.02 -13.69
N LEU A 186 17.22 11.25 -12.61
CA LEU A 186 17.72 11.66 -11.29
C LEU A 186 19.17 11.19 -11.10
N ARG A 187 20.05 12.09 -10.70
CA ARG A 187 21.43 11.77 -10.27
C ARG A 187 21.41 11.20 -8.85
N VAL A 188 22.12 10.08 -8.65
CA VAL A 188 22.22 9.39 -7.37
C VAL A 188 23.68 9.17 -7.02
N ALA A 189 24.06 9.46 -5.79
CA ALA A 189 25.34 9.08 -5.19
C ALA A 189 25.12 7.91 -4.25
N VAL A 190 25.76 6.77 -4.50
CA VAL A 190 25.57 5.55 -3.71
C VAL A 190 26.64 5.48 -2.62
N TYR A 191 26.19 5.51 -1.37
CA TYR A 191 27.03 5.32 -0.18
C TYR A 191 27.41 3.83 -0.06
N PRO A 192 28.65 3.46 0.32
CA PRO A 192 29.10 2.08 0.31
C PRO A 192 28.61 1.28 1.54
N GLY A 193 27.41 0.77 1.52
CA GLY A 193 26.80 -0.09 2.54
C GLY A 193 25.64 0.57 3.28
N ALA A 194 25.16 -0.10 4.35
CA ALA A 194 24.08 0.42 5.18
C ALA A 194 24.60 1.44 6.19
N PHE A 195 24.05 2.64 6.18
CA PHE A 195 24.49 3.74 7.07
C PHE A 195 24.52 3.35 8.55
N ALA A 196 23.48 2.67 9.02
CA ALA A 196 23.38 2.26 10.43
C ALA A 196 24.35 1.16 10.88
N SER A 197 25.05 0.53 9.93
CA SER A 197 26.02 -0.54 10.21
C SER A 197 27.46 -0.04 10.36
N HIS A 198 27.69 1.26 10.14
CA HIS A 198 29.02 1.84 10.17
C HIS A 198 29.25 2.71 11.41
N THR A 199 30.47 2.72 11.91
CA THR A 199 30.91 3.64 12.95
C THR A 199 30.98 5.08 12.43
N GLU A 200 31.03 6.06 13.31
CA GLU A 200 31.17 7.48 12.93
C GLU A 200 32.40 7.71 12.03
N GLY A 201 33.55 7.13 12.39
CA GLY A 201 34.77 7.23 11.58
C GLY A 201 34.60 6.66 10.17
N GLN A 202 33.90 5.52 10.03
CA GLN A 202 33.58 4.93 8.73
C GLN A 202 32.58 5.76 7.95
N LEU A 203 31.58 6.37 8.62
CA LEU A 203 30.62 7.28 7.98
C LEU A 203 31.33 8.49 7.39
N ILE A 204 32.22 9.12 8.15
CA ILE A 204 33.05 10.26 7.69
C ILE A 204 33.94 9.83 6.52
N GLN A 205 34.69 8.74 6.67
CA GLN A 205 35.59 8.26 5.62
C GLN A 205 34.86 7.92 4.32
N ASN A 206 33.77 7.16 4.40
CA ASN A 206 32.99 6.76 3.25
C ASN A 206 32.31 7.97 2.57
N THR A 207 31.88 8.95 3.34
CA THR A 207 31.34 10.21 2.81
C THR A 207 32.42 10.95 2.02
N ARG A 208 33.66 11.05 2.53
CA ARG A 208 34.80 11.70 1.87
C ARG A 208 35.23 10.99 0.60
N GLU A 209 35.52 9.70 0.74
CA GLU A 209 36.28 8.96 -0.27
C GLU A 209 35.38 8.40 -1.37
N VAL A 210 34.11 8.09 -1.04
CA VAL A 210 33.20 7.41 -1.99
C VAL A 210 32.04 8.31 -2.40
N THR A 211 31.33 8.90 -1.44
CA THR A 211 30.07 9.61 -1.75
C THR A 211 30.32 11.01 -2.32
N TRP A 212 31.27 11.75 -1.75
CA TRP A 212 31.59 13.11 -2.18
C TRP A 212 32.00 13.25 -3.66
N PRO A 213 32.91 12.43 -4.22
CA PRO A 213 33.25 12.49 -5.65
C PRO A 213 32.04 12.25 -6.57
N GLN A 214 31.15 11.34 -6.18
CA GLN A 214 29.91 11.07 -6.91
C GLN A 214 28.97 12.28 -6.89
N ILE A 215 28.84 12.95 -5.74
CA ILE A 215 28.02 14.17 -5.59
C ILE A 215 28.54 15.28 -6.51
N VAL A 216 29.84 15.54 -6.50
CA VAL A 216 30.44 16.55 -7.38
C VAL A 216 30.18 16.22 -8.85
N THR A 217 30.44 14.99 -9.27
CA THR A 217 30.16 14.52 -10.62
C THR A 217 28.68 14.68 -11.00
N ALA A 218 27.77 14.28 -10.09
CA ALA A 218 26.33 14.37 -10.31
C ALA A 218 25.84 15.80 -10.54
N LEU A 219 26.41 16.76 -9.84
CA LEU A 219 26.02 18.18 -9.93
C LEU A 219 26.69 18.93 -11.07
N THR A 220 27.83 18.41 -11.61
CA THR A 220 28.64 19.15 -12.60
C THR A 220 28.69 18.49 -13.99
N THR A 221 28.32 17.21 -14.12
CA THR A 221 28.33 16.52 -15.42
C THR A 221 26.99 16.69 -16.14
N PRO A 222 26.94 17.27 -17.35
CA PRO A 222 25.71 17.42 -18.11
C PRO A 222 24.96 16.09 -18.32
N ILE A 223 23.63 16.15 -18.39
CA ILE A 223 22.79 15.01 -18.72
C ILE A 223 22.77 14.88 -20.27
N THR A 224 22.94 13.66 -20.75
CA THR A 224 23.00 13.35 -22.18
C THR A 224 21.62 12.98 -22.73
N GLN A 225 21.45 13.07 -24.07
CA GLN A 225 20.21 12.66 -24.74
C GLN A 225 19.93 11.16 -24.58
N ASP A 226 20.96 10.33 -24.52
CA ASP A 226 20.82 8.89 -24.35
C ASP A 226 20.23 8.54 -22.96
N GLU A 227 20.49 9.35 -21.95
CA GLU A 227 19.90 9.20 -20.60
C GLU A 227 18.39 9.52 -20.62
N TYR A 228 17.94 10.46 -21.45
CA TYR A 228 16.51 10.74 -21.65
C TYR A 228 15.82 9.64 -22.46
N ALA A 229 16.44 9.13 -23.52
CA ALA A 229 15.85 8.12 -24.41
C ALA A 229 15.52 6.80 -23.71
N ALA A 230 16.28 6.47 -22.64
CA ALA A 230 16.01 5.30 -21.80
C ALA A 230 14.70 5.42 -20.97
N ALA A 231 14.06 6.59 -20.96
CA ALA A 231 12.88 6.88 -20.12
C ALA A 231 11.55 6.87 -20.89
N GLU A 232 11.56 6.78 -22.25
CA GLU A 232 10.37 6.93 -23.07
C GLU A 232 9.81 5.58 -23.55
N THR A 233 8.53 5.29 -23.21
CA THR A 233 7.70 4.28 -23.87
C THR A 233 6.27 4.80 -24.02
N THR A 234 5.86 5.10 -25.25
CA THR A 234 4.47 5.40 -25.59
C THR A 234 3.88 4.22 -26.38
N GLN A 235 2.95 3.49 -25.75
CA GLN A 235 2.12 2.47 -26.41
C GLN A 235 0.65 2.86 -26.29
N GLY A 236 -0.14 2.59 -27.32
CA GLY A 236 -1.59 2.70 -27.27
C GLY A 236 -2.18 1.68 -26.28
N ILE A 237 -3.32 2.03 -25.68
CA ILE A 237 -3.95 1.22 -24.62
C ILE A 237 -4.30 -0.19 -25.09
N THR A 238 -4.68 -0.34 -26.35
CA THR A 238 -5.14 -1.62 -26.95
C THR A 238 -4.16 -2.20 -27.98
N ASP A 239 -2.95 -1.65 -28.07
CA ASP A 239 -1.96 -2.11 -29.04
C ASP A 239 -1.46 -3.51 -28.69
N ASP A 240 -1.27 -4.33 -29.73
CA ASP A 240 -0.53 -5.57 -29.63
C ASP A 240 0.92 -5.28 -29.27
N VAL A 241 1.38 -5.82 -28.14
CA VAL A 241 2.74 -5.58 -27.64
C VAL A 241 3.69 -6.72 -27.96
N PHE A 242 3.14 -7.91 -28.25
CA PHE A 242 3.94 -9.07 -28.59
C PHE A 242 3.11 -10.10 -29.35
N HIS A 243 3.77 -10.85 -30.26
CA HIS A 243 3.22 -11.99 -30.97
C HIS A 243 4.14 -13.19 -30.80
N GLY A 244 3.62 -14.31 -30.30
CA GLY A 244 4.43 -15.51 -30.07
C GLY A 244 3.65 -16.69 -29.52
N THR A 245 4.35 -17.79 -29.32
CA THR A 245 3.86 -18.97 -28.61
C THR A 245 3.64 -18.65 -27.12
N LEU A 246 2.95 -19.50 -26.40
CA LEU A 246 2.70 -19.33 -24.98
C LEU A 246 4.00 -19.15 -24.17
N ASP A 247 5.02 -19.95 -24.46
CA ASP A 247 6.32 -19.88 -23.77
C ASP A 247 7.06 -18.57 -24.09
N GLU A 248 7.01 -18.11 -25.35
CA GLU A 248 7.60 -16.84 -25.76
C GLU A 248 6.88 -15.65 -25.09
N ILE A 249 5.56 -15.70 -24.98
CA ILE A 249 4.75 -14.68 -24.27
C ILE A 249 5.11 -14.65 -22.79
N HIS A 250 5.20 -15.80 -22.13
CA HIS A 250 5.60 -15.87 -20.72
C HIS A 250 7.00 -15.28 -20.52
N ALA A 251 7.95 -15.66 -21.36
CA ALA A 251 9.31 -15.13 -21.29
C ALA A 251 9.37 -13.61 -21.52
N HIS A 252 8.61 -13.11 -22.52
CA HIS A 252 8.53 -11.68 -22.80
C HIS A 252 7.92 -10.88 -21.64
N PHE A 253 6.76 -11.31 -21.13
CA PHE A 253 6.09 -10.62 -20.02
C PHE A 253 6.94 -10.63 -18.75
N TYR A 254 7.64 -11.73 -18.49
CA TYR A 254 8.56 -11.80 -17.36
C TYR A 254 9.74 -10.84 -17.52
N ALA A 255 10.34 -10.80 -18.70
CA ALA A 255 11.45 -9.88 -19.01
C ALA A 255 11.04 -8.40 -18.92
N MET A 256 9.77 -8.08 -19.26
CA MET A 256 9.20 -6.74 -19.12
C MET A 256 8.79 -6.40 -17.68
N GLY A 257 8.86 -7.36 -16.74
CA GLY A 257 8.37 -7.20 -15.38
C GLY A 257 6.84 -7.13 -15.27
N TRP A 258 6.11 -7.66 -16.26
CA TRP A 258 4.64 -7.67 -16.30
C TRP A 258 4.02 -8.95 -15.73
N SER A 259 4.83 -9.90 -15.33
CA SER A 259 4.43 -11.19 -14.77
C SER A 259 5.23 -11.50 -13.51
N ASP A 260 4.60 -12.23 -12.59
CA ASP A 260 5.19 -12.78 -11.37
C ASP A 260 6.07 -14.03 -11.62
N GLY A 261 6.22 -14.44 -12.88
CA GLY A 261 6.95 -15.64 -13.30
C GLY A 261 6.11 -16.92 -13.26
N ALA A 262 4.91 -16.90 -12.68
CA ALA A 262 3.99 -18.04 -12.75
C ALA A 262 3.23 -18.05 -14.09
N PRO A 263 2.82 -19.22 -14.61
CA PRO A 263 2.02 -19.32 -15.81
C PRO A 263 0.75 -18.48 -15.73
N PHE A 264 0.38 -17.83 -16.82
CA PHE A 264 -0.81 -16.99 -16.91
C PHE A 264 -1.55 -17.22 -18.24
N PHE A 265 -2.81 -16.81 -18.32
CA PHE A 265 -3.55 -16.85 -19.58
C PHE A 265 -3.15 -15.67 -20.45
N PRO A 266 -2.77 -15.91 -21.74
CA PRO A 266 -2.41 -14.82 -22.65
C PRO A 266 -3.56 -13.83 -22.81
N PRO A 267 -3.35 -12.54 -22.54
CA PRO A 267 -4.38 -11.52 -22.67
C PRO A 267 -4.51 -11.12 -24.15
N THR A 268 -5.20 -11.93 -24.92
CA THR A 268 -5.56 -11.61 -26.30
C THR A 268 -6.72 -10.61 -26.31
N TYR A 269 -6.82 -9.81 -27.36
CA TYR A 269 -7.85 -8.79 -27.51
C TYR A 269 -9.27 -9.37 -27.29
N ASP A 270 -9.59 -10.50 -27.94
CA ASP A 270 -10.92 -11.13 -27.84
C ASP A 270 -11.23 -11.64 -26.41
N LYS A 271 -10.22 -12.18 -25.70
CA LYS A 271 -10.39 -12.60 -24.30
C LYS A 271 -10.64 -11.42 -23.38
N VAL A 272 -9.96 -10.32 -23.59
CA VAL A 272 -10.12 -9.10 -22.79
C VAL A 272 -11.50 -8.47 -23.02
N LEU A 273 -12.00 -8.46 -24.26
CA LEU A 273 -13.33 -7.96 -24.58
C LEU A 273 -14.45 -8.65 -23.77
N ALA A 274 -14.34 -9.96 -23.51
CA ALA A 274 -15.35 -10.71 -22.78
C ALA A 274 -15.59 -10.20 -21.34
N TYR A 275 -14.65 -9.50 -20.76
CA TYR A 275 -14.80 -8.87 -19.43
C TYR A 275 -15.62 -7.59 -19.47
N LEU A 276 -15.59 -6.88 -20.59
CA LEU A 276 -16.27 -5.59 -20.74
C LEU A 276 -17.80 -5.74 -20.80
N ASP A 277 -18.30 -6.94 -21.09
CA ASP A 277 -19.75 -7.25 -21.06
C ASP A 277 -20.32 -7.22 -19.63
N TYR A 278 -19.47 -7.17 -18.59
CA TYR A 278 -19.88 -7.22 -17.18
C TYR A 278 -19.66 -5.87 -16.46
N THR A 279 -19.66 -4.77 -17.19
CA THR A 279 -19.50 -3.43 -16.59
C THR A 279 -20.12 -2.37 -17.49
N ASP A 280 -20.72 -1.33 -16.89
CA ASP A 280 -21.21 -0.16 -17.60
C ASP A 280 -20.09 0.88 -17.89
N HIS A 281 -18.89 0.66 -17.35
CA HIS A 281 -17.74 1.52 -17.59
C HIS A 281 -17.24 1.38 -19.05
N ALA A 282 -17.02 2.48 -19.72
CA ALA A 282 -16.39 2.44 -21.05
C ALA A 282 -14.98 1.83 -20.97
N TRP A 283 -14.57 1.11 -22.01
CA TRP A 283 -13.28 0.39 -22.04
C TRP A 283 -12.06 1.30 -21.75
N ASN A 284 -12.11 2.56 -22.15
CA ASN A 284 -11.05 3.57 -21.97
C ASN A 284 -11.31 4.50 -20.78
N GLU A 285 -12.36 4.28 -20.01
CA GLU A 285 -12.64 5.07 -18.81
C GLU A 285 -11.57 4.85 -17.75
N THR A 286 -11.04 5.93 -17.19
CA THR A 286 -10.07 5.86 -16.11
C THR A 286 -10.76 5.48 -14.81
N ILE A 287 -10.51 4.28 -14.32
CA ILE A 287 -11.04 3.75 -13.06
C ILE A 287 -10.34 4.37 -11.86
N ALA A 288 -9.02 4.51 -11.93
CA ALA A 288 -8.22 5.10 -10.86
C ALA A 288 -6.87 5.62 -11.40
N VAL A 289 -6.30 6.58 -10.67
CA VAL A 289 -4.87 6.92 -10.76
C VAL A 289 -4.18 6.36 -9.52
N LEU A 290 -3.32 5.37 -9.72
CA LEU A 290 -2.76 4.60 -8.61
C LEU A 290 -1.40 5.18 -8.17
N PRO A 291 -1.19 5.33 -6.84
CA PRO A 291 -0.10 6.16 -6.31
C PRO A 291 1.29 5.53 -6.38
N GLY A 292 1.43 4.25 -6.65
CA GLY A 292 2.73 3.58 -6.73
C GLY A 292 3.65 4.19 -7.78
N ALA A 293 3.09 4.38 -8.98
CA ALA A 293 3.79 5.00 -10.11
C ALA A 293 2.98 6.14 -10.78
N ASN A 294 1.96 6.68 -10.12
CA ASN A 294 1.03 7.67 -10.68
C ASN A 294 0.44 7.23 -12.04
N ARG A 295 0.04 5.96 -12.14
CA ARG A 295 -0.52 5.37 -13.35
C ARG A 295 -2.02 5.51 -13.39
N ALA A 296 -2.53 6.02 -14.51
CA ALA A 296 -3.94 5.90 -14.83
C ALA A 296 -4.24 4.49 -15.32
N THR A 297 -5.27 3.90 -14.73
CA THR A 297 -5.73 2.56 -15.03
C THR A 297 -7.13 2.65 -15.62
N THR A 298 -7.32 2.14 -16.82
CA THR A 298 -8.65 2.08 -17.46
C THR A 298 -9.32 0.74 -17.22
N THR A 299 -10.62 0.69 -17.55
CA THR A 299 -11.41 -0.55 -17.54
C THR A 299 -10.72 -1.67 -18.35
N TRP A 300 -10.12 -1.33 -19.50
CA TRP A 300 -9.33 -2.25 -20.32
C TRP A 300 -8.17 -2.88 -19.56
N HIS A 301 -7.37 -2.07 -18.87
CA HIS A 301 -6.22 -2.57 -18.12
C HIS A 301 -6.64 -3.49 -16.96
N VAL A 302 -7.79 -3.20 -16.32
CA VAL A 302 -8.37 -4.12 -15.31
C VAL A 302 -8.68 -5.47 -15.95
N ALA A 303 -9.37 -5.47 -17.11
CA ALA A 303 -9.74 -6.69 -17.84
C ALA A 303 -8.51 -7.49 -18.30
N VAL A 304 -7.43 -6.81 -18.76
CA VAL A 304 -6.18 -7.47 -19.15
C VAL A 304 -5.56 -8.24 -17.97
N ASN A 305 -5.42 -7.59 -16.82
CA ASN A 305 -4.87 -8.23 -15.63
C ASN A 305 -5.79 -9.33 -15.07
N ALA A 306 -7.11 -9.17 -15.19
CA ALA A 306 -8.10 -10.18 -14.86
C ALA A 306 -7.93 -11.44 -15.73
N CYS A 307 -7.77 -11.28 -17.03
CA CYS A 307 -7.48 -12.37 -17.96
C CYS A 307 -6.18 -13.09 -17.56
N MET A 308 -5.10 -12.36 -17.34
CA MET A 308 -3.82 -12.94 -16.91
C MET A 308 -3.95 -13.73 -15.61
N ALA A 309 -4.72 -13.23 -14.65
CA ALA A 309 -4.96 -13.88 -13.36
C ALA A 309 -5.83 -15.13 -13.43
N GLY A 310 -6.57 -15.32 -14.52
CA GLY A 310 -7.55 -16.40 -14.69
C GLY A 310 -8.87 -16.13 -13.98
N CYS A 311 -9.22 -14.87 -13.74
CA CYS A 311 -10.54 -14.50 -13.22
C CYS A 311 -11.62 -14.81 -14.25
N LYS A 312 -12.83 -15.14 -13.78
CA LYS A 312 -13.99 -15.23 -14.67
C LYS A 312 -14.46 -13.83 -15.07
N PRO A 313 -14.99 -13.63 -16.30
CA PRO A 313 -15.47 -12.33 -16.74
C PRO A 313 -16.51 -11.68 -15.80
N GLU A 314 -17.40 -12.46 -15.22
CA GLU A 314 -18.42 -11.99 -14.26
C GLU A 314 -17.85 -11.43 -12.95
N TYR A 315 -16.54 -11.57 -12.69
CA TYR A 315 -15.89 -10.93 -11.55
C TYR A 315 -15.51 -9.47 -11.82
N MET A 316 -15.73 -8.97 -13.03
CA MET A 316 -15.30 -7.62 -13.44
C MET A 316 -15.72 -6.50 -12.48
N PRO A 317 -16.97 -6.45 -11.96
CA PRO A 317 -17.35 -5.44 -10.97
C PRO A 317 -16.49 -5.47 -9.71
N ILE A 318 -16.16 -6.67 -9.20
CA ILE A 318 -15.29 -6.86 -8.04
C ILE A 318 -13.88 -6.35 -8.36
N LEU A 319 -13.35 -6.68 -9.53
CA LEU A 319 -11.99 -6.30 -9.95
C LEU A 319 -11.83 -4.79 -10.13
N ILE A 320 -12.86 -4.12 -10.64
CA ILE A 320 -12.93 -2.65 -10.72
C ILE A 320 -12.90 -2.04 -9.31
N ALA A 321 -13.72 -2.55 -8.41
CA ALA A 321 -13.77 -2.08 -7.03
C ALA A 321 -12.44 -2.33 -6.30
N MET A 322 -11.80 -3.50 -6.48
CA MET A 322 -10.43 -3.78 -5.97
C MET A 322 -9.42 -2.77 -6.50
N THR A 323 -9.51 -2.42 -7.78
CA THR A 323 -8.63 -1.42 -8.39
C THR A 323 -8.85 -0.02 -7.79
N LYS A 324 -10.11 0.40 -7.61
CA LYS A 324 -10.45 1.65 -6.90
C LYS A 324 -9.90 1.65 -5.46
N ALA A 325 -10.03 0.52 -4.75
CA ALA A 325 -9.58 0.37 -3.37
C ALA A 325 -8.05 0.47 -3.22
N MET A 326 -7.27 0.06 -4.21
CA MET A 326 -5.81 0.23 -4.22
C MET A 326 -5.38 1.72 -4.16
N GLY A 327 -6.19 2.63 -4.69
CA GLY A 327 -5.95 4.07 -4.63
C GLY A 327 -6.13 4.67 -3.24
N GLY A 328 -6.99 4.08 -2.41
CA GLY A 328 -7.34 4.57 -1.07
C GLY A 328 -6.55 3.94 0.07
N GLY A 329 -5.88 2.82 -0.18
CA GLY A 329 -5.18 2.06 0.83
C GLY A 329 -3.81 2.63 1.22
N ASN A 330 -3.28 2.17 2.35
CA ASN A 330 -1.95 2.54 2.81
C ASN A 330 -0.84 1.72 2.12
N PHE A 331 -1.10 1.25 0.89
CA PHE A 331 -0.21 0.35 0.15
C PHE A 331 1.15 0.96 -0.15
N ARG A 332 1.21 2.26 -0.45
CA ARG A 332 2.48 2.93 -0.69
C ARG A 332 3.43 2.72 0.49
N ARG A 333 2.96 2.95 1.72
CA ARG A 333 3.78 2.78 2.91
C ARG A 333 4.13 1.33 3.18
N THR A 334 3.18 0.42 3.02
CA THR A 334 3.38 -1.00 3.34
C THR A 334 4.20 -1.73 2.29
N LEU A 335 3.95 -1.52 1.00
CA LEU A 335 4.66 -2.21 -0.07
C LEU A 335 6.07 -1.66 -0.32
N GLN A 336 6.32 -0.38 -0.06
CA GLN A 336 7.65 0.21 -0.13
C GLN A 336 8.52 -0.12 1.09
N SER A 337 7.92 -0.55 2.21
CA SER A 337 8.64 -0.92 3.41
C SER A 337 9.61 -2.08 3.17
N THR A 338 10.77 -2.06 3.83
CA THR A 338 11.69 -3.20 3.89
C THR A 338 11.14 -4.39 4.71
N HIS A 339 10.08 -4.17 5.48
CA HIS A 339 9.28 -5.25 6.05
C HIS A 339 8.34 -5.81 4.99
N ALA A 340 8.27 -7.13 4.88
CA ALA A 340 7.49 -7.81 3.85
C ALA A 340 5.98 -7.84 4.18
N TRP A 341 5.28 -6.73 4.00
CA TRP A 341 3.84 -6.65 4.17
C TRP A 341 3.12 -7.36 3.02
N VAL A 342 2.14 -8.18 3.35
CA VAL A 342 1.34 -8.89 2.37
C VAL A 342 -0.01 -8.19 2.20
N PRO A 343 -0.37 -7.76 0.97
CA PRO A 343 -1.71 -7.25 0.69
C PRO A 343 -2.74 -8.36 0.71
N TYR A 344 -3.95 -8.05 1.13
CA TYR A 344 -5.09 -8.97 1.08
C TYR A 344 -6.39 -8.19 0.99
N SER A 345 -7.46 -8.90 0.65
CA SER A 345 -8.80 -8.37 0.52
C SER A 345 -9.82 -9.28 1.16
N TRP A 346 -11.00 -8.71 1.43
CA TRP A 346 -12.20 -9.50 1.69
C TRP A 346 -13.41 -8.87 1.04
N LEU A 347 -14.42 -9.69 0.83
CA LEU A 347 -15.67 -9.33 0.18
C LEU A 347 -16.83 -9.41 1.17
N ASN A 348 -17.77 -8.50 1.00
CA ASN A 348 -19.06 -8.47 1.67
C ASN A 348 -20.19 -8.28 0.64
N GLY A 349 -21.38 -8.70 1.03
CA GLY A 349 -22.60 -8.49 0.27
C GLY A 349 -23.01 -9.67 -0.61
N PRO A 350 -24.24 -9.59 -1.18
CA PRO A 350 -24.87 -10.69 -1.89
C PRO A 350 -24.13 -11.14 -3.15
N VAL A 351 -23.35 -10.28 -3.81
CA VAL A 351 -22.62 -10.64 -5.04
C VAL A 351 -21.60 -11.75 -4.79
N ALA A 352 -20.93 -11.77 -3.64
CA ALA A 352 -19.99 -12.82 -3.30
C ALA A 352 -20.69 -14.17 -3.16
N ARG A 353 -21.86 -14.19 -2.51
CA ARG A 353 -22.71 -15.38 -2.36
C ARG A 353 -23.27 -15.85 -3.70
N GLN A 354 -23.80 -14.94 -4.53
CA GLN A 354 -24.33 -15.25 -5.85
C GLN A 354 -23.28 -15.90 -6.75
N LEU A 355 -22.06 -15.38 -6.75
CA LEU A 355 -20.96 -15.91 -7.57
C LEU A 355 -20.29 -17.15 -6.96
N GLY A 356 -20.72 -17.59 -5.77
CA GLY A 356 -20.17 -18.76 -5.09
C GLY A 356 -18.71 -18.61 -4.68
N ILE A 357 -18.29 -17.36 -4.37
CA ILE A 357 -16.95 -17.10 -3.83
C ILE A 357 -16.91 -17.61 -2.39
N SER A 358 -15.92 -18.44 -2.07
CA SER A 358 -15.92 -19.22 -0.83
C SER A 358 -15.65 -18.39 0.41
N SER A 359 -16.46 -18.57 1.46
CA SER A 359 -16.21 -18.14 2.85
C SER A 359 -15.95 -19.32 3.80
N GLY A 360 -15.82 -20.54 3.27
CA GLY A 360 -15.77 -21.77 4.04
C GLY A 360 -14.39 -22.38 4.18
N GLN A 361 -14.36 -23.70 4.38
CA GLN A 361 -13.12 -24.43 4.56
C GLN A 361 -12.15 -24.23 3.37
N GLY A 362 -10.94 -23.74 3.67
CA GLY A 362 -9.89 -23.60 2.66
C GLY A 362 -10.14 -22.46 1.67
N GLU A 363 -10.97 -21.49 2.03
CA GLU A 363 -11.40 -20.39 1.17
C GLU A 363 -10.27 -19.71 0.38
N ILE A 364 -9.12 -19.45 1.00
CA ILE A 364 -7.96 -18.81 0.36
C ILE A 364 -7.51 -19.58 -0.90
N ASN A 365 -7.71 -20.90 -0.92
CA ASN A 365 -7.31 -21.79 -2.01
C ASN A 365 -8.49 -22.17 -2.92
N ALA A 366 -9.69 -21.67 -2.70
CA ALA A 366 -10.81 -21.88 -3.61
C ALA A 366 -10.53 -21.17 -4.94
N GLU A 367 -11.10 -21.69 -6.05
CA GLU A 367 -10.82 -21.20 -7.41
C GLU A 367 -11.01 -19.69 -7.55
N ALA A 368 -12.18 -19.18 -7.14
CA ALA A 368 -12.49 -17.75 -7.22
C ALA A 368 -11.56 -16.91 -6.37
N ASN A 369 -11.40 -17.27 -5.08
CA ASN A 369 -10.55 -16.56 -4.14
C ASN A 369 -9.10 -16.53 -4.61
N THR A 370 -8.59 -17.62 -5.17
CA THR A 370 -7.23 -17.72 -5.74
C THR A 370 -7.05 -16.79 -6.93
N SER A 371 -8.02 -16.78 -7.87
CA SER A 371 -7.92 -15.90 -9.05
C SER A 371 -8.02 -14.41 -8.69
N LEU A 372 -8.90 -14.03 -7.76
CA LEU A 372 -9.00 -12.67 -7.22
C LEU A 372 -7.72 -12.26 -6.48
N SER A 373 -7.15 -13.16 -5.71
CA SER A 373 -5.86 -12.95 -5.03
C SER A 373 -4.74 -12.70 -6.03
N ARG A 374 -4.67 -13.48 -7.09
CA ARG A 374 -3.69 -13.32 -8.15
C ARG A 374 -3.91 -12.04 -8.95
N PHE A 375 -5.17 -11.67 -9.20
CA PHE A 375 -5.47 -10.36 -9.80
C PHE A 375 -4.89 -9.23 -8.95
N LEU A 376 -5.09 -9.25 -7.63
CA LEU A 376 -4.53 -8.24 -6.73
C LEU A 376 -2.99 -8.17 -6.85
N ALA A 377 -2.30 -9.32 -6.93
CA ALA A 377 -0.85 -9.37 -7.10
C ALA A 377 -0.40 -8.73 -8.41
N LEU A 378 -1.02 -9.09 -9.53
CA LEU A 378 -0.70 -8.56 -10.86
C LEU A 378 -1.09 -7.08 -11.00
N ALA A 379 -2.24 -6.69 -10.45
CA ALA A 379 -2.72 -5.32 -10.49
C ALA A 379 -1.82 -4.36 -9.69
N LEU A 380 -1.36 -4.75 -8.49
CA LEU A 380 -0.40 -3.97 -7.73
C LEU A 380 0.92 -3.77 -8.51
N MET A 381 1.34 -4.76 -9.29
CA MET A 381 2.53 -4.67 -10.13
C MET A 381 2.26 -3.82 -11.38
N ASN A 382 1.29 -4.20 -12.20
CA ASN A 382 1.09 -3.63 -13.53
C ASN A 382 0.30 -2.31 -13.50
N LEU A 383 -0.76 -2.24 -12.69
CA LEU A 383 -1.63 -1.06 -12.63
C LEU A 383 -1.07 -0.01 -11.65
N ALA A 384 -0.66 -0.42 -10.46
CA ALA A 384 -0.13 0.51 -9.47
C ALA A 384 1.39 0.76 -9.60
N GLY A 385 2.13 -0.13 -10.26
CA GLY A 385 3.56 0.03 -10.51
C GLY A 385 4.44 -0.29 -9.30
N TYR A 386 4.09 -1.31 -8.51
CA TYR A 386 4.95 -1.80 -7.42
C TYR A 386 5.80 -2.98 -7.89
N TYR A 387 7.06 -2.70 -8.23
CA TYR A 387 8.01 -3.69 -8.75
C TYR A 387 9.08 -4.06 -7.72
N VAL A 388 9.35 -5.37 -7.61
CA VAL A 388 10.45 -5.88 -6.78
C VAL A 388 11.78 -5.31 -7.27
N GLY A 389 12.62 -4.81 -6.35
CA GLY A 389 13.89 -4.19 -6.66
C GLY A 389 13.83 -2.73 -7.14
N GLN A 390 12.63 -2.17 -7.34
CA GLN A 390 12.44 -0.75 -7.67
C GLN A 390 11.77 0.03 -6.54
N ASN A 391 10.56 -0.35 -6.14
CA ASN A 391 9.80 0.30 -5.07
C ASN A 391 8.98 -0.68 -4.20
N ARG A 392 9.18 -1.97 -4.38
CA ARG A 392 8.68 -3.04 -3.52
C ARG A 392 9.87 -3.69 -2.82
N MET A 393 10.16 -3.22 -1.60
CA MET A 393 11.46 -3.33 -0.95
C MET A 393 11.54 -4.42 0.14
N GLY A 394 10.52 -5.27 0.32
CA GLY A 394 10.51 -6.30 1.37
C GLY A 394 11.73 -7.21 1.32
N THR A 395 12.54 -7.19 2.39
CA THR A 395 13.86 -7.83 2.43
C THR A 395 13.81 -9.34 2.19
N PHE A 396 12.83 -10.03 2.76
CA PHE A 396 12.67 -11.49 2.59
C PHE A 396 11.61 -11.85 1.55
N GLY A 397 11.13 -10.87 0.78
CA GLY A 397 10.04 -10.99 -0.18
C GLY A 397 8.67 -10.81 0.47
N TYR A 398 7.63 -11.20 -0.26
CA TYR A 398 6.24 -11.04 0.14
C TYR A 398 5.52 -12.38 -0.06
N LEU A 399 4.60 -12.68 0.85
CA LEU A 399 3.64 -13.76 0.61
C LEU A 399 2.72 -13.34 -0.55
N GLN A 400 2.15 -14.32 -1.24
CA GLN A 400 1.12 -14.02 -2.23
C GLN A 400 -0.10 -13.39 -1.55
N PRO A 401 -0.74 -12.41 -2.17
CA PRO A 401 -2.02 -11.87 -1.69
C PRO A 401 -3.06 -12.97 -1.50
N TRP A 402 -4.02 -12.73 -0.63
CA TRP A 402 -5.20 -13.59 -0.51
C TRP A 402 -6.49 -12.78 -0.53
N CYS A 403 -7.59 -13.46 -0.88
CA CYS A 403 -8.93 -12.91 -0.86
C CYS A 403 -9.81 -13.79 0.02
N LEU A 404 -10.48 -13.18 0.98
CA LEU A 404 -11.43 -13.81 1.89
C LEU A 404 -12.85 -13.36 1.54
N VAL A 405 -13.84 -14.03 2.12
CA VAL A 405 -15.24 -13.60 2.13
C VAL A 405 -15.73 -13.70 3.57
N GLU A 406 -16.38 -12.67 4.07
CA GLU A 406 -17.07 -12.77 5.36
C GLU A 406 -18.29 -13.66 5.23
N ASP A 407 -18.46 -14.62 6.13
CA ASP A 407 -19.68 -15.40 6.25
C ASP A 407 -20.76 -14.58 7.00
N GLU A 408 -21.44 -13.71 6.25
CA GLU A 408 -22.46 -12.81 6.77
C GLU A 408 -23.68 -13.57 7.30
N GLU A 409 -23.98 -14.75 6.77
CA GLU A 409 -25.01 -15.63 7.31
C GLU A 409 -24.63 -16.14 8.71
N ALA A 410 -23.37 -16.49 8.92
CA ALA A 410 -22.86 -16.83 10.25
C ALA A 410 -22.93 -15.64 11.20
N CYS A 411 -22.61 -14.43 10.73
CA CYS A 411 -22.79 -13.21 11.52
C CYS A 411 -24.25 -13.07 12.00
N ARG A 412 -25.23 -13.34 11.12
CA ARG A 412 -26.67 -13.35 11.48
C ARG A 412 -27.00 -14.42 12.51
N ARG A 413 -26.53 -15.66 12.33
CA ARG A 413 -26.75 -16.75 13.30
C ARG A 413 -26.14 -16.44 14.66
N VAL A 414 -24.94 -15.86 14.69
CA VAL A 414 -24.28 -15.40 15.90
C VAL A 414 -25.00 -14.17 16.48
N GLY A 415 -25.54 -13.27 15.67
CA GLY A 415 -26.19 -12.02 16.03
C GLY A 415 -25.18 -10.90 16.27
N TRP A 416 -24.03 -10.95 15.60
CA TRP A 416 -23.06 -9.87 15.50
C TRP A 416 -23.22 -9.09 14.20
N GLN A 417 -22.75 -7.85 14.20
CA GLN A 417 -22.68 -7.01 13.02
C GLN A 417 -21.64 -7.55 12.05
N THR A 418 -21.96 -7.55 10.75
CA THR A 418 -21.00 -7.78 9.66
C THR A 418 -20.02 -6.62 9.57
N TRP A 419 -18.93 -6.80 8.83
CA TRP A 419 -18.00 -5.72 8.56
C TRP A 419 -18.68 -4.48 7.93
N ASN A 420 -19.58 -4.68 6.99
CA ASN A 420 -20.35 -3.59 6.40
C ASN A 420 -21.13 -2.80 7.46
N GLU A 421 -21.85 -3.49 8.33
CA GLU A 421 -22.61 -2.84 9.41
C GLU A 421 -21.69 -2.17 10.42
N GLN A 422 -20.52 -2.74 10.73
CA GLN A 422 -19.48 -2.10 11.57
C GLN A 422 -18.98 -0.80 10.92
N GLN A 423 -19.02 -0.67 9.61
CA GLN A 423 -18.67 0.55 8.87
C GLN A 423 -19.88 1.49 8.65
N GLY A 424 -21.05 1.15 9.15
CA GLY A 424 -22.29 1.93 8.96
C GLY A 424 -22.88 1.81 7.55
N LEU A 425 -22.56 0.73 6.85
CA LEU A 425 -23.13 0.34 5.56
C LEU A 425 -24.28 -0.65 5.76
N ASP A 426 -25.10 -0.86 4.71
CA ASP A 426 -26.12 -1.90 4.72
C ASP A 426 -25.46 -3.29 4.59
N ILE A 427 -26.04 -4.31 5.21
CA ILE A 427 -25.55 -5.70 5.10
C ILE A 427 -25.54 -6.20 3.65
N ASN A 428 -26.46 -5.69 2.83
CA ASN A 428 -26.58 -6.04 1.43
C ASN A 428 -25.81 -5.12 0.47
N ASP A 429 -25.03 -4.17 1.00
CA ASP A 429 -24.08 -3.42 0.20
C ASP A 429 -22.97 -4.36 -0.29
N ASN A 430 -22.77 -4.46 -1.60
CA ASN A 430 -21.64 -5.20 -2.15
C ASN A 430 -20.38 -4.36 -1.95
N THR A 431 -19.40 -4.88 -1.20
CA THR A 431 -18.15 -4.17 -0.95
C THR A 431 -16.93 -5.07 -1.07
N VAL A 432 -15.80 -4.47 -1.40
CA VAL A 432 -14.48 -5.05 -1.23
C VAL A 432 -13.64 -4.16 -0.31
N THR A 433 -12.97 -4.77 0.64
CA THR A 433 -12.02 -4.10 1.51
C THR A 433 -10.61 -4.62 1.27
N LEU A 434 -9.66 -3.72 1.06
CA LEU A 434 -8.25 -4.03 0.94
C LEU A 434 -7.47 -3.58 2.17
N SER A 435 -6.48 -4.37 2.56
CA SER A 435 -5.53 -4.07 3.63
C SER A 435 -4.17 -4.73 3.36
N SER A 436 -3.24 -4.58 4.30
CA SER A 436 -1.95 -5.27 4.28
C SER A 436 -1.66 -5.83 5.67
N ALA A 437 -1.21 -7.08 5.77
CA ALA A 437 -0.77 -7.68 7.01
C ALA A 437 0.76 -7.73 7.08
N LEU A 438 1.30 -7.45 8.27
CA LEU A 438 2.73 -7.57 8.52
C LEU A 438 3.13 -9.01 8.81
N MET A 439 2.26 -9.75 9.46
CA MET A 439 2.45 -11.15 9.78
C MET A 439 1.11 -11.88 9.90
N TRP A 440 1.17 -13.18 9.73
CA TRP A 440 0.09 -14.09 10.03
C TRP A 440 0.17 -14.48 11.51
N GLY A 441 -0.90 -14.31 12.27
CA GLY A 441 -0.95 -14.59 13.72
C GLY A 441 -0.85 -16.08 14.07
N ASN A 442 -0.85 -16.41 15.37
CA ASN A 442 -0.92 -17.80 15.81
C ASN A 442 -2.26 -18.41 15.41
N ASN A 443 -2.22 -19.63 14.92
CA ASN A 443 -3.43 -20.40 14.64
C ASN A 443 -3.97 -20.98 15.96
N MET A 444 -4.79 -20.20 16.65
CA MET A 444 -5.36 -20.58 17.93
C MET A 444 -6.57 -21.49 17.77
N ALA A 445 -6.66 -22.53 18.59
CA ALA A 445 -7.76 -23.50 18.61
C ALA A 445 -8.31 -23.61 20.04
N PRO A 446 -9.17 -22.69 20.48
CA PRO A 446 -9.69 -22.72 21.83
C PRO A 446 -10.47 -24.03 22.09
N SER A 447 -10.17 -24.69 23.19
CA SER A 447 -10.85 -25.91 23.64
C SER A 447 -11.64 -25.68 24.93
N THR A 448 -12.39 -24.57 24.96
CA THR A 448 -13.21 -24.12 26.09
C THR A 448 -14.49 -23.50 25.57
N ILE A 449 -15.53 -23.49 26.41
CA ILE A 449 -16.78 -22.75 26.16
C ILE A 449 -16.85 -21.45 26.98
N ASP A 450 -15.78 -21.11 27.67
CA ASP A 450 -15.69 -19.91 28.51
C ASP A 450 -15.23 -18.72 27.65
N PRO A 451 -16.08 -17.72 27.41
CA PRO A 451 -15.75 -16.57 26.56
C PRO A 451 -14.56 -15.77 27.07
N GLU A 452 -14.42 -15.64 28.40
CA GLU A 452 -13.30 -14.92 29.02
C GLU A 452 -11.97 -15.59 28.69
N ARG A 453 -11.90 -16.92 28.77
CA ARG A 453 -10.67 -17.66 28.41
C ARG A 453 -10.31 -17.54 26.94
N VAL A 454 -11.31 -17.53 26.05
CA VAL A 454 -11.08 -17.32 24.62
C VAL A 454 -10.56 -15.91 24.36
N MET A 455 -11.19 -14.91 24.95
CA MET A 455 -10.78 -13.51 24.86
C MET A 455 -9.35 -13.31 25.39
N GLN A 456 -9.02 -13.87 26.56
CA GLN A 456 -7.67 -13.80 27.14
C GLN A 456 -6.60 -14.47 26.24
N LEU A 457 -6.92 -15.59 25.59
CA LEU A 457 -6.03 -16.22 24.60
C LEU A 457 -5.77 -15.31 23.40
N MET A 458 -6.82 -14.65 22.90
CA MET A 458 -6.69 -13.69 21.81
C MET A 458 -5.88 -12.45 22.24
N ALA A 459 -6.14 -11.91 23.42
CA ALA A 459 -5.41 -10.78 23.99
C ALA A 459 -3.92 -11.08 24.18
N TRP A 460 -3.59 -12.32 24.61
CA TRP A 460 -2.20 -12.77 24.69
C TRP A 460 -1.53 -12.75 23.30
N ASP A 461 -2.14 -13.34 22.27
CA ASP A 461 -1.58 -13.33 20.90
C ASP A 461 -1.42 -11.90 20.37
N ILE A 462 -2.41 -11.04 20.60
CA ILE A 462 -2.37 -9.63 20.22
C ILE A 462 -1.19 -8.91 20.89
N SER A 463 -1.00 -9.11 22.19
CA SER A 463 0.08 -8.47 22.94
C SER A 463 1.46 -8.94 22.48
N GLU A 464 1.66 -10.24 22.26
CA GLU A 464 2.92 -10.81 21.75
C GLU A 464 3.29 -10.33 20.36
N ARG A 465 2.28 -9.99 19.55
CA ARG A 465 2.43 -9.54 18.16
C ARG A 465 2.23 -8.05 17.98
N CYS A 466 2.29 -7.28 19.05
CA CYS A 466 2.33 -5.83 18.93
C CYS A 466 3.71 -5.41 18.41
N GLN A 467 3.75 -4.73 17.28
CA GLN A 467 4.97 -4.37 16.57
C GLN A 467 5.62 -3.12 17.16
N PHE A 468 6.16 -3.19 18.35
CA PHE A 468 6.90 -2.07 18.96
C PHE A 468 8.18 -1.72 18.21
N ALA A 469 8.75 -2.68 17.48
CA ALA A 469 10.07 -2.60 16.91
C ALA A 469 10.12 -1.96 15.50
N LEU A 470 9.05 -1.39 14.99
CA LEU A 470 9.00 -0.89 13.62
C LEU A 470 9.43 0.58 13.43
N GLY A 471 10.28 1.08 14.26
CA GLY A 471 11.06 2.29 13.98
C GLY A 471 10.40 3.62 14.29
N SER A 472 9.10 3.69 14.42
CA SER A 472 8.38 4.96 14.55
C SER A 472 7.95 5.33 15.97
N GLY A 473 8.30 4.52 16.97
CA GLY A 473 7.76 4.66 18.33
C GLY A 473 6.24 4.46 18.42
N LYS A 474 5.54 4.32 17.30
CA LYS A 474 4.12 4.03 17.19
C LYS A 474 3.93 2.55 16.86
N GLN A 475 3.01 1.90 17.57
CA GLN A 475 2.59 0.54 17.24
C GLN A 475 1.62 0.58 16.06
N PHE A 476 1.56 -0.54 15.30
CA PHE A 476 0.49 -0.74 14.34
C PHE A 476 -0.75 -1.21 15.09
N THR A 477 -1.74 -0.34 15.18
CA THR A 477 -2.95 -0.59 15.96
C THR A 477 -4.05 -1.25 15.14
N ASN A 478 -4.01 -1.12 13.81
CA ASN A 478 -4.97 -1.79 12.93
C ASN A 478 -4.77 -3.31 12.95
N ARG A 479 -5.86 -4.04 13.03
CA ARG A 479 -5.88 -5.50 13.06
C ARG A 479 -7.03 -6.07 12.27
N VAL A 480 -6.83 -7.31 11.82
CA VAL A 480 -7.94 -8.17 11.39
C VAL A 480 -7.95 -9.39 12.29
N ILE A 481 -9.10 -9.73 12.78
CA ILE A 481 -9.35 -10.92 13.58
C ILE A 481 -10.28 -11.81 12.77
N LEU A 482 -9.74 -12.94 12.32
CA LEU A 482 -10.50 -13.97 11.64
C LEU A 482 -10.95 -14.99 12.69
N MET A 483 -12.21 -15.33 12.69
CA MET A 483 -12.74 -16.37 13.56
C MET A 483 -13.81 -17.19 12.87
N THR A 484 -13.89 -18.46 13.25
CA THR A 484 -14.95 -19.33 12.77
C THR A 484 -16.21 -19.13 13.62
N GLU A 485 -17.36 -19.45 13.06
CA GLU A 485 -18.67 -19.31 13.72
C GLU A 485 -18.73 -19.95 15.14
N PRO A 486 -18.18 -21.16 15.41
CA PRO A 486 -18.20 -21.72 16.76
C PRO A 486 -17.44 -20.86 17.79
N VAL A 487 -16.35 -20.21 17.40
CA VAL A 487 -15.60 -19.29 18.29
C VAL A 487 -16.40 -18.02 18.55
N ALA A 488 -17.01 -17.46 17.51
CA ALA A 488 -17.88 -16.29 17.64
C ALA A 488 -19.09 -16.57 18.56
N ASN A 489 -19.70 -17.74 18.46
CA ASN A 489 -20.79 -18.17 19.34
C ASN A 489 -20.36 -18.27 20.80
N ILE A 490 -19.14 -18.76 21.10
CA ILE A 490 -18.60 -18.79 22.47
C ILE A 490 -18.39 -17.34 22.97
N LEU A 491 -17.76 -16.51 22.17
CA LEU A 491 -17.45 -15.13 22.56
C LEU A 491 -18.70 -14.29 22.80
N LYS A 492 -19.75 -14.48 21.99
CA LYS A 492 -21.01 -13.75 22.09
C LYS A 492 -21.66 -13.90 23.48
N ASP A 493 -21.53 -15.06 24.13
CA ASP A 493 -22.11 -15.29 25.45
C ASP A 493 -21.51 -14.35 26.52
N GLY A 494 -20.28 -13.90 26.35
CA GLY A 494 -19.65 -12.91 27.24
C GLY A 494 -19.61 -11.50 26.66
N TYR A 495 -19.62 -11.37 25.34
CA TYR A 495 -19.48 -10.12 24.58
C TYR A 495 -20.58 -10.02 23.53
N PRO A 496 -21.77 -9.53 23.89
CA PRO A 496 -22.93 -9.47 22.98
C PRO A 496 -22.72 -8.69 21.69
N SER A 497 -21.71 -7.83 21.62
CA SER A 497 -21.33 -7.10 20.39
C SER A 497 -19.83 -7.14 20.14
N VAL A 498 -19.41 -6.96 18.89
CA VAL A 498 -17.99 -6.84 18.51
C VAL A 498 -17.31 -5.65 19.21
N GLY A 499 -18.03 -4.55 19.45
CA GLY A 499 -17.51 -3.39 20.19
C GLY A 499 -17.17 -3.71 21.63
N GLN A 500 -17.98 -4.53 22.33
CA GLN A 500 -17.68 -4.99 23.68
C GLN A 500 -16.49 -5.96 23.72
N LEU A 501 -16.36 -6.82 22.72
CA LEU A 501 -15.19 -7.69 22.57
C LEU A 501 -13.93 -6.84 22.30
N GLU A 502 -14.02 -5.84 21.45
CA GLU A 502 -12.89 -4.93 21.17
C GLU A 502 -12.43 -4.20 22.43
N ASP A 503 -13.36 -3.65 23.23
CA ASP A 503 -13.03 -2.99 24.49
C ASP A 503 -12.30 -3.94 25.46
N ALA A 504 -12.80 -5.18 25.60
CA ALA A 504 -12.17 -6.19 26.45
C ALA A 504 -10.75 -6.58 25.95
N LEU A 505 -10.59 -6.72 24.64
CA LEU A 505 -9.28 -7.02 24.04
C LEU A 505 -8.28 -5.87 24.21
N ILE A 506 -8.71 -4.61 24.09
CA ILE A 506 -7.88 -3.43 24.33
C ILE A 506 -7.36 -3.42 25.77
N ASP A 507 -8.22 -3.73 26.73
CA ASP A 507 -7.85 -3.75 28.14
C ASP A 507 -6.95 -4.95 28.47
N ALA A 508 -7.22 -6.12 27.95
CA ALA A 508 -6.51 -7.35 28.27
C ALA A 508 -5.15 -7.50 27.54
N SER A 509 -4.97 -6.85 26.39
CA SER A 509 -3.76 -6.98 25.58
C SER A 509 -2.68 -5.92 25.87
N ARG A 510 -2.82 -5.13 26.91
CA ARG A 510 -1.87 -4.05 27.27
C ARG A 510 -0.48 -4.61 27.60
N ARG A 511 0.56 -3.85 27.26
CA ARG A 511 1.96 -4.17 27.62
C ARG A 511 2.61 -3.02 28.37
N SER A 512 3.72 -3.31 29.07
CA SER A 512 4.45 -2.27 29.80
C SER A 512 5.13 -1.28 28.85
N ALA A 513 5.18 -0.03 29.27
CA ALA A 513 5.93 1.00 28.56
C ALA A 513 7.45 0.68 28.54
N TYR A 514 7.96 -0.04 29.55
CA TYR A 514 9.33 -0.53 29.58
C TYR A 514 9.63 -1.50 28.43
N GLU A 515 8.75 -2.48 28.16
CA GLU A 515 8.93 -3.42 27.03
C GLU A 515 8.95 -2.69 25.69
N ARG A 516 8.13 -1.65 25.54
CA ARG A 516 8.17 -0.81 24.36
C ARG A 516 9.47 -0.04 24.22
N ALA A 517 9.96 0.57 25.31
CA ALA A 517 11.26 1.26 25.30
C ALA A 517 12.41 0.29 24.99
N PHE A 518 12.37 -0.91 25.56
CA PHE A 518 13.34 -1.97 25.29
C PHE A 518 13.33 -2.37 23.81
N ALA A 519 12.17 -2.66 23.24
CA ALA A 519 12.04 -3.00 21.84
C ALA A 519 12.54 -1.88 20.91
N ASN A 520 12.21 -0.62 21.20
CA ASN A 520 12.69 0.52 20.43
C ASN A 520 14.21 0.69 20.51
N TYR A 521 14.78 0.52 21.66
CA TYR A 521 16.23 0.63 21.85
C TYR A 521 17.00 -0.40 21.02
N TYR A 522 16.57 -1.66 21.09
CA TYR A 522 17.28 -2.74 20.39
C TYR A 522 16.94 -2.86 18.90
N ALA A 523 15.74 -2.47 18.48
CA ALA A 523 15.33 -2.59 17.08
C ALA A 523 15.65 -1.36 16.22
N ASN A 524 15.74 -0.17 16.80
CA ASN A 524 15.73 1.09 16.05
C ASN A 524 16.97 1.97 16.23
N ALA A 525 18.05 1.44 16.68
CA ALA A 525 19.23 2.28 16.99
C ALA A 525 18.87 3.49 17.89
N GLY A 526 17.86 3.36 18.76
CA GLY A 526 17.49 4.39 19.72
C GLY A 526 18.65 4.86 20.57
N GLY A 527 19.64 3.97 20.79
CA GLY A 527 20.90 4.31 21.42
C GLY A 527 21.87 5.10 20.55
N ARG A 528 21.56 5.36 19.25
CA ARG A 528 22.45 6.04 18.31
C ARG A 528 21.80 7.28 17.67
N LYS A 529 20.61 7.67 18.05
CA LYS A 529 19.84 8.73 17.37
C LYS A 529 20.54 10.09 17.41
N ASP A 530 21.35 10.33 18.43
CA ASP A 530 22.16 11.54 18.63
C ASP A 530 23.66 11.40 18.24
N GLY A 531 23.98 10.32 17.49
CA GLY A 531 25.36 10.08 17.04
C GLY A 531 26.26 9.36 18.03
N GLY A 532 25.76 9.00 19.22
CA GLY A 532 26.48 8.25 20.24
C GLY A 532 25.89 6.87 20.49
N GLU A 533 26.71 5.92 20.96
CA GLU A 533 26.22 4.67 21.52
C GLU A 533 25.87 4.88 23.00
N HIS A 534 24.57 4.79 23.35
CA HIS A 534 24.11 4.83 24.72
C HIS A 534 23.77 3.44 25.21
N THR A 535 24.04 3.18 26.51
CA THR A 535 23.45 2.01 27.16
C THR A 535 21.94 2.19 27.24
N PHE A 536 21.20 1.09 27.41
CA PHE A 536 19.76 1.14 27.58
C PHE A 536 19.34 2.10 28.73
N ASN A 537 20.07 2.10 29.84
CA ASN A 537 19.79 3.01 30.98
C ASN A 537 20.11 4.48 30.62
N GLN A 538 21.14 4.73 29.86
CA GLN A 538 21.43 6.09 29.34
C GLN A 538 20.33 6.53 28.37
N TYR A 539 19.89 5.64 27.49
CA TYR A 539 18.77 5.88 26.61
C TYR A 539 17.49 6.21 27.40
N LEU A 540 17.15 5.42 28.42
CA LEU A 540 16.00 5.69 29.29
C LEU A 540 16.09 7.04 30.02
N SER A 541 17.28 7.46 30.42
CA SER A 541 17.46 8.69 31.18
C SER A 541 17.64 9.95 30.31
N HIS A 542 18.16 9.81 29.09
CA HIS A 542 18.63 10.93 28.29
C HIS A 542 17.59 11.53 27.34
N ILE A 543 16.69 10.75 26.81
CA ILE A 543 15.76 11.23 25.76
C ILE A 543 14.70 12.19 26.29
N ILE A 544 14.49 12.20 27.60
CA ILE A 544 13.56 13.13 28.25
C ILE A 544 13.90 14.59 27.95
N SER A 545 15.16 14.88 27.66
CA SER A 545 15.67 16.26 27.69
C SER A 545 15.82 16.94 26.32
N SER A 546 15.80 16.23 25.20
CA SER A 546 16.37 16.82 24.01
C SER A 546 15.46 17.03 22.83
N GLU A 547 14.30 16.36 22.69
CA GLU A 547 13.57 16.52 21.43
C GLU A 547 12.06 16.33 21.55
N GLY A 548 11.32 17.41 21.50
CA GLY A 548 9.88 17.46 21.36
C GLY A 548 9.38 17.08 19.95
N GLY A 549 9.87 15.97 19.37
CA GLY A 549 9.33 15.44 18.13
C GLY A 549 8.12 14.51 18.38
N GLU A 550 7.19 14.44 17.45
CA GLU A 550 6.01 13.55 17.54
C GLU A 550 6.35 12.05 17.68
N ASP A 551 7.58 11.68 17.37
CA ASP A 551 8.10 10.32 17.47
C ASP A 551 8.91 10.05 18.72
N THR A 552 9.08 11.03 19.59
CA THR A 552 9.79 10.85 20.85
C THR A 552 8.85 10.13 21.82
N PRO A 553 9.25 8.97 22.39
CA PRO A 553 8.46 8.34 23.42
C PRO A 553 8.24 9.32 24.58
N THR A 554 7.08 9.28 25.20
CA THR A 554 6.77 10.11 26.35
C THR A 554 7.79 9.88 27.47
N PRO A 555 8.06 10.84 28.38
CA PRO A 555 9.01 10.68 29.49
C PRO A 555 8.86 9.38 30.28
N VAL A 556 7.66 8.83 30.39
CA VAL A 556 7.36 7.58 31.10
C VAL A 556 8.12 6.35 30.53
N PHE A 557 8.54 6.39 29.27
CA PHE A 557 9.33 5.31 28.67
C PHE A 557 10.78 5.26 29.15
N TYR A 558 11.25 6.33 29.79
CA TYR A 558 12.65 6.51 30.18
C TYR A 558 12.84 6.48 31.70
N ASP A 559 11.78 6.58 32.48
CA ASP A 559 11.75 6.28 33.89
C ASP A 559 11.49 4.79 34.06
N THR A 560 12.52 4.02 34.45
CA THR A 560 12.46 2.56 34.51
C THR A 560 11.36 2.05 35.42
N ASP A 561 11.17 2.65 36.60
CA ASP A 561 10.16 2.22 37.56
C ASP A 561 8.76 2.62 37.08
N ALA A 562 8.58 3.87 36.68
CA ALA A 562 7.32 4.33 36.14
C ALA A 562 6.96 3.61 34.83
N ALA A 563 7.94 3.36 33.94
CA ALA A 563 7.74 2.65 32.68
C ALA A 563 7.34 1.17 32.89
N THR A 564 7.84 0.52 33.93
CA THR A 564 7.48 -0.86 34.27
C THR A 564 6.04 -0.95 34.80
N MET A 565 5.63 0.02 35.59
CA MET A 565 4.27 0.09 36.19
C MET A 565 3.22 0.64 35.22
N THR A 566 3.65 1.39 34.20
CA THR A 566 2.73 1.97 33.21
C THR A 566 2.47 0.97 32.11
N THR A 567 1.19 0.74 31.80
CA THR A 567 0.79 -0.09 30.67
C THR A 567 0.26 0.77 29.53
N ILE A 568 0.53 0.34 28.31
CA ILE A 568 0.06 0.98 27.08
C ILE A 568 -0.81 0.01 26.27
N PRO A 569 -1.86 0.51 25.59
CA PRO A 569 -2.67 -0.35 24.74
C PRO A 569 -1.85 -0.83 23.53
N THR A 570 -2.14 -2.03 23.08
CA THR A 570 -1.59 -2.62 21.84
C THR A 570 -2.59 -2.57 20.69
N MET A 571 -3.80 -2.11 20.97
CA MET A 571 -4.88 -1.87 20.02
C MET A 571 -5.45 -0.47 20.22
N GLU A 572 -6.12 0.04 19.21
CA GLU A 572 -6.87 1.30 19.22
C GLU A 572 -8.33 0.99 18.87
N LYS A 573 -9.25 1.63 19.57
CA LYS A 573 -10.68 1.42 19.34
C LYS A 573 -11.09 1.83 17.93
N GLY A 574 -11.88 1.00 17.27
CA GLY A 574 -12.32 1.23 15.89
C GLY A 574 -11.26 0.94 14.83
N ALA A 575 -10.12 0.36 15.22
CA ALA A 575 -9.04 0.00 14.30
C ALA A 575 -8.98 -1.50 13.99
N THR A 576 -9.99 -2.28 14.42
CA THR A 576 -10.02 -3.73 14.26
C THR A 576 -11.20 -4.16 13.40
N ALA A 577 -10.94 -4.96 12.37
CA ALA A 577 -11.97 -5.69 11.63
C ALA A 577 -12.15 -7.08 12.26
N PHE A 578 -13.38 -7.41 12.64
CA PHE A 578 -13.77 -8.74 13.12
C PHE A 578 -14.53 -9.43 11.99
N LEU A 579 -13.99 -10.53 11.48
CA LEU A 579 -14.58 -11.28 10.37
C LEU A 579 -14.89 -12.71 10.81
N ILE A 580 -16.14 -13.14 10.63
CA ILE A 580 -16.52 -14.54 10.75
C ILE A 580 -16.32 -15.18 9.39
N THR A 581 -15.45 -16.18 9.32
CA THR A 581 -15.12 -16.87 8.07
C THR A 581 -14.51 -18.24 8.34
N GLY A 582 -14.33 -19.05 7.32
CA GLY A 582 -13.66 -20.35 7.39
C GLY A 582 -14.58 -21.50 7.77
N ASP A 583 -14.00 -22.61 8.20
CA ASP A 583 -14.72 -23.86 8.46
C ASP A 583 -15.63 -23.77 9.70
N ALA A 584 -16.93 -23.71 9.49
CA ALA A 584 -17.95 -23.66 10.54
C ALA A 584 -17.97 -24.87 11.50
N SER A 585 -17.20 -25.92 11.23
CA SER A 585 -17.07 -27.10 12.10
C SER A 585 -15.83 -27.08 13.00
N ARG A 586 -15.03 -25.99 12.98
CA ARG A 586 -13.75 -25.88 13.68
C ARG A 586 -13.73 -24.68 14.64
N ASN A 587 -13.09 -24.86 15.80
CA ASN A 587 -12.80 -23.76 16.71
C ASN A 587 -11.45 -23.14 16.32
N LYS A 588 -11.49 -22.07 15.52
CA LYS A 588 -10.29 -21.37 15.06
C LYS A 588 -10.44 -19.87 15.19
N VAL A 589 -9.38 -19.23 15.65
CA VAL A 589 -9.26 -17.76 15.66
C VAL A 589 -7.81 -17.38 15.34
N GLN A 590 -7.64 -16.27 14.65
CA GLN A 590 -6.34 -15.76 14.24
C GLN A 590 -6.34 -14.25 14.25
N THR A 591 -5.33 -13.63 14.85
CA THR A 591 -5.18 -12.17 14.86
C THR A 591 -4.04 -11.75 13.95
N MET A 592 -4.25 -10.72 13.13
CA MET A 592 -3.23 -10.23 12.19
C MET A 592 -3.05 -8.72 12.38
N PRO A 593 -1.88 -8.26 12.85
CA PRO A 593 -1.57 -6.84 12.83
C PRO A 593 -1.39 -6.37 11.39
N GLY A 594 -1.93 -5.21 11.06
CA GLY A 594 -1.98 -4.76 9.68
C GLY A 594 -1.97 -3.26 9.47
N GLY A 595 -2.12 -2.89 8.22
CA GLY A 595 -2.35 -1.53 7.75
C GLY A 595 -3.81 -1.12 7.88
N GLY A 596 -4.10 0.13 7.48
CA GLY A 596 -5.47 0.63 7.43
C GLY A 596 -6.31 -0.08 6.35
N PHE A 597 -7.61 0.12 6.44
CA PHE A 597 -8.59 -0.48 5.55
C PHE A 597 -9.01 0.48 4.46
N SER A 598 -9.24 -0.05 3.25
CA SER A 598 -9.80 0.68 2.12
C SER A 598 -11.02 -0.09 1.61
N THR A 599 -12.20 0.34 2.02
CA THR A 599 -13.48 -0.26 1.64
C THR A 599 -14.11 0.53 0.48
N VAL A 600 -14.50 -0.17 -0.57
CA VAL A 600 -15.10 0.39 -1.79
C VAL A 600 -16.32 -0.42 -2.17
N SER A 601 -17.40 0.25 -2.59
CA SER A 601 -18.60 -0.38 -3.12
C SER A 601 -18.29 -1.07 -4.46
N ILE A 602 -18.92 -2.22 -4.67
CA ILE A 602 -18.91 -2.96 -5.93
C ILE A 602 -20.16 -2.54 -6.70
N ASP A 603 -19.97 -1.75 -7.74
CA ASP A 603 -21.04 -1.27 -8.60
C ASP A 603 -21.33 -2.35 -9.66
N LEU A 604 -22.56 -2.90 -9.67
CA LEU A 604 -22.99 -3.90 -10.65
C LEU A 604 -23.60 -3.19 -11.87
N PRO A 605 -23.45 -3.73 -13.10
CA PRO A 605 -24.08 -3.17 -14.29
C PRO A 605 -25.61 -3.25 -14.19
N GLU A 606 -26.32 -2.37 -14.90
CA GLU A 606 -27.78 -2.27 -14.85
C GLU A 606 -28.50 -3.56 -15.25
N ASP A 607 -27.90 -4.36 -16.13
CA ASP A 607 -28.44 -5.64 -16.62
C ASP A 607 -27.86 -6.88 -15.90
N TRP A 608 -27.24 -6.68 -14.73
CA TRP A 608 -26.56 -7.75 -13.97
C TRP A 608 -27.35 -9.02 -13.81
N ASP A 609 -28.61 -8.95 -13.36
CA ASP A 609 -29.45 -10.15 -13.17
C ASP A 609 -29.73 -10.87 -14.49
N SER A 610 -29.82 -10.14 -15.60
CA SER A 610 -29.98 -10.74 -16.93
C SER A 610 -28.72 -11.49 -17.35
N LEU A 611 -27.56 -10.90 -17.14
CA LEU A 611 -26.26 -11.52 -17.42
C LEU A 611 -26.05 -12.78 -16.56
N MET A 612 -26.36 -12.69 -15.28
CA MET A 612 -26.23 -13.82 -14.35
C MET A 612 -27.22 -14.95 -14.67
N ASN A 613 -28.46 -14.63 -14.97
CA ASN A 613 -29.47 -15.63 -15.39
C ASN A 613 -29.05 -16.37 -16.65
N ALA A 614 -28.44 -15.70 -17.62
CA ALA A 614 -27.89 -16.31 -18.83
C ALA A 614 -26.80 -17.35 -18.53
N LYS A 615 -26.12 -17.24 -17.39
CA LYS A 615 -25.14 -18.20 -16.87
C LYS A 615 -25.71 -19.24 -15.91
N GLY A 616 -26.99 -19.15 -15.58
CA GLY A 616 -27.70 -20.08 -14.70
C GLY A 616 -27.61 -19.72 -13.21
N TYR A 617 -27.20 -18.51 -12.86
CA TYR A 617 -27.29 -18.00 -11.49
C TYR A 617 -28.71 -17.53 -11.17
N LEU A 618 -29.09 -17.59 -9.90
CA LEU A 618 -30.32 -16.98 -9.39
C LEU A 618 -30.18 -15.45 -9.33
N PRO A 619 -31.31 -14.70 -9.31
CA PRO A 619 -31.27 -13.24 -9.15
C PRO A 619 -30.54 -12.82 -7.87
N LEU A 620 -29.93 -11.64 -7.86
CA LEU A 620 -29.21 -11.12 -6.70
C LEU A 620 -30.10 -11.02 -5.46
N SER A 621 -31.40 -10.73 -5.66
CA SER A 621 -32.41 -10.67 -4.59
C SER A 621 -32.54 -11.95 -3.76
N ASP A 622 -32.23 -13.12 -4.32
CA ASP A 622 -32.30 -14.41 -3.63
C ASP A 622 -31.15 -14.61 -2.62
N TYR A 623 -30.17 -13.73 -2.64
CA TYR A 623 -28.98 -13.73 -1.78
C TYR A 623 -28.98 -12.60 -0.75
N LEU A 624 -30.08 -11.81 -0.66
CA LEU A 624 -30.19 -10.75 0.34
C LEU A 624 -30.40 -11.33 1.74
N LEU A 625 -29.88 -10.63 2.73
CA LEU A 625 -30.03 -10.99 4.14
C LEU A 625 -30.83 -9.89 4.87
N GLU A 626 -31.62 -10.30 5.85
CA GLU A 626 -32.32 -9.36 6.71
C GLU A 626 -31.33 -8.60 7.61
N PRO A 627 -31.49 -7.28 7.77
CA PRO A 627 -30.67 -6.49 8.70
C PRO A 627 -30.73 -7.04 10.13
N SER A 628 -29.69 -6.78 10.94
CA SER A 628 -29.73 -7.17 12.34
C SER A 628 -30.74 -6.33 13.13
N GLU A 629 -31.51 -6.94 14.02
CA GLU A 629 -32.41 -6.23 14.93
C GLU A 629 -31.66 -5.42 16.04
N THR A 630 -30.34 -5.52 16.14
CA THR A 630 -29.53 -4.84 17.15
C THR A 630 -29.35 -3.37 16.82
N THR A 631 -30.16 -2.53 17.44
CA THR A 631 -30.10 -1.08 17.42
C THR A 631 -29.08 -0.55 18.44
N ASP A 632 -27.84 -0.94 18.36
CA ASP A 632 -26.75 -0.24 19.06
C ASP A 632 -25.73 0.29 18.06
N ILE A 633 -26.12 1.35 17.38
CA ILE A 633 -25.16 2.24 16.71
C ILE A 633 -24.38 2.95 17.82
N SER A 634 -23.35 2.29 18.37
CA SER A 634 -22.39 3.02 19.16
C SER A 634 -21.63 3.95 18.21
N SER A 635 -21.81 5.24 18.42
CA SER A 635 -21.21 6.37 17.71
C SER A 635 -19.66 6.42 17.75
N ALA A 636 -18.99 5.26 17.80
CA ALA A 636 -17.54 5.15 18.00
C ALA A 636 -16.73 5.08 16.69
N TYR A 637 -17.37 4.92 15.53
CA TYR A 637 -16.65 4.85 14.25
C TYR A 637 -16.48 6.21 13.54
N ASP A 638 -16.69 7.32 14.24
CA ASP A 638 -16.60 8.68 13.67
C ASP A 638 -15.15 9.19 13.50
N SER A 639 -14.14 8.35 13.65
CA SER A 639 -12.74 8.77 13.67
C SER A 639 -11.83 8.23 12.56
N GLN A 640 -12.34 7.43 11.62
CA GLN A 640 -11.59 7.17 10.40
C GLN A 640 -12.31 7.77 9.18
N PRO A 641 -11.64 8.59 8.37
CA PRO A 641 -12.26 9.05 7.14
C PRO A 641 -12.33 7.87 6.17
N ALA A 642 -13.50 7.22 6.08
CA ALA A 642 -13.87 6.63 4.81
C ALA A 642 -13.69 7.74 3.77
N TYR A 643 -12.89 7.51 2.75
CA TYR A 643 -12.74 8.40 1.61
C TYR A 643 -14.07 8.45 0.84
N ARG A 644 -15.07 9.00 1.48
CA ARG A 644 -16.21 9.57 0.77
C ARG A 644 -15.82 11.00 0.41
N ASN A 645 -16.03 11.40 -0.82
CA ASN A 645 -16.13 12.79 -1.27
C ASN A 645 -17.32 13.50 -0.55
N ARG A 646 -17.42 13.39 0.76
CA ARG A 646 -18.29 14.26 1.54
C ARG A 646 -17.53 15.56 1.75
N PRO A 647 -18.11 16.70 1.45
CA PRO A 647 -17.49 17.97 1.76
C PRO A 647 -17.20 17.98 3.26
N ASP A 648 -15.93 18.14 3.61
CA ASP A 648 -15.49 18.24 5.01
C ASP A 648 -16.25 19.41 5.68
N THR A 649 -17.12 19.06 6.61
CA THR A 649 -17.92 20.01 7.39
C THR A 649 -17.23 20.43 8.69
N GLY A 650 -16.02 19.94 8.94
CA GLY A 650 -15.23 20.27 10.12
C GLY A 650 -14.91 21.75 10.23
N ILE A 651 -14.70 22.21 11.46
CA ILE A 651 -14.22 23.54 11.75
C ILE A 651 -12.77 23.42 12.19
N TYR A 652 -11.90 24.21 11.57
CA TYR A 652 -10.46 24.17 11.79
C TYR A 652 -9.94 25.55 12.21
N ASN A 653 -8.92 25.61 13.07
CA ASN A 653 -8.17 26.82 13.29
C ASN A 653 -7.28 27.13 12.07
N VAL A 654 -6.63 28.29 12.05
CA VAL A 654 -5.74 28.69 10.96
C VAL A 654 -4.48 27.84 10.84
N GLY A 655 -4.15 27.05 11.85
CA GLY A 655 -3.06 26.06 11.85
C GLY A 655 -3.49 24.67 11.40
N GLY A 656 -4.75 24.51 10.91
CA GLY A 656 -5.25 23.23 10.37
C GLY A 656 -5.72 22.22 11.42
N GLN A 657 -5.74 22.56 12.70
CA GLN A 657 -6.25 21.68 13.76
C GLN A 657 -7.78 21.76 13.83
N ARG A 658 -8.44 20.62 13.89
CA ARG A 658 -9.91 20.54 14.05
C ARG A 658 -10.32 21.07 15.44
N ILE A 659 -11.29 21.97 15.45
CA ILE A 659 -11.84 22.53 16.69
C ILE A 659 -13.31 22.14 16.82
N GLY A 660 -13.73 21.72 18.02
CA GLY A 660 -15.07 21.17 18.25
C GLY A 660 -16.21 22.22 18.17
N ARG A 661 -15.88 23.51 18.20
CA ARG A 661 -16.85 24.61 18.08
C ARG A 661 -16.19 25.84 17.45
N ARG A 662 -17.02 26.71 16.85
CA ARG A 662 -16.54 28.01 16.34
C ARG A 662 -15.87 28.81 17.46
N PRO A 663 -14.68 29.41 17.20
CA PRO A 663 -14.08 30.30 18.20
C PRO A 663 -15.01 31.50 18.46
N SER A 664 -15.02 31.97 19.68
CA SER A 664 -15.82 33.17 20.07
C SER A 664 -15.33 34.44 19.37
N ARG A 665 -14.08 34.46 18.94
CA ARG A 665 -13.46 35.58 18.21
C ARG A 665 -12.28 35.05 17.37
N GLY A 666 -12.16 35.48 16.13
CA GLY A 666 -11.00 35.16 15.28
C GLY A 666 -11.35 34.44 13.96
N ILE A 667 -10.32 33.90 13.30
CA ILE A 667 -10.40 33.23 12.01
C ILE A 667 -10.49 31.72 12.19
N TYR A 668 -11.36 31.07 11.45
CA TYR A 668 -11.46 29.62 11.37
C TYR A 668 -11.76 29.19 9.93
N ILE A 669 -11.51 27.93 9.63
CA ILE A 669 -11.78 27.31 8.32
C ILE A 669 -12.94 26.33 8.48
N GLN A 670 -13.94 26.44 7.61
CA GLN A 670 -15.07 25.52 7.54
C GLN A 670 -15.43 25.29 6.08
N ARG A 671 -15.51 24.03 5.66
CA ARG A 671 -15.73 23.63 4.27
C ARG A 671 -14.70 24.25 3.30
N GLY A 672 -13.43 24.32 3.73
CA GLY A 672 -12.35 24.90 2.94
C GLY A 672 -12.35 26.43 2.85
N GLU A 673 -13.30 27.13 3.43
CA GLU A 673 -13.42 28.60 3.39
C GLU A 673 -12.97 29.24 4.70
N LYS A 674 -12.19 30.32 4.62
CA LYS A 674 -11.87 31.17 5.77
C LYS A 674 -13.10 31.94 6.23
N LYS A 675 -13.47 31.81 7.50
CA LYS A 675 -14.59 32.52 8.14
C LYS A 675 -14.11 33.29 9.35
N PHE A 676 -14.83 34.35 9.68
CA PHE A 676 -14.50 35.23 10.79
C PHE A 676 -15.64 35.24 11.80
N THR A 677 -15.30 35.18 13.10
CA THR A 677 -16.19 35.58 14.18
C THR A 677 -15.73 36.94 14.71
N ARG A 678 -16.64 37.89 14.74
CA ARG A 678 -16.41 39.25 15.29
C ARG A 678 -16.56 39.28 16.80
#